data_bcd5e6d282e4a49e0e110311be44eb32
#
_entry.id   bcd5e6d282e4a49e0e110311be44eb32
#
_cell.length_a   1.000
_cell.length_b   1.000
_cell.length_c   1.000
_cell.angle_alpha   90.00
_cell.angle_beta   90.00
_cell.angle_gamma   90.00
#
_symmetry.space_group_name_H-M   'P 1'
#
loop_
_entity.id
_entity.type
_entity.pdbx_description
1 polymer ?
#
loop_
_entity_poly.entity_id
_entity_poly.type
_entity_poly.pdbx_seq_one_letter_code
_entity_poly.pdbx_strand_id
1 'polypeptide(L)'
;MWWKEPVTTLKGVGVKKAAELAALNIFSVGDLLEFYPRQGAYLDYAKLKTIKELDVDNSKQIFKATVYQVKNGYGASRRSYTSVTVRDETGYATLYFFGGQRYKAQKLKLDTMLQITGRVRQGRTTKSVSEVDVQPLEQDEGKTPGIVPVYALSGNLTQKNLRTWVSEALRLAAEDLPESLPAKVVSQCNLPDRYTALKNIHFPESWEALRRAKQRFVFEELFLLQCGLLYYRQQSHDNREGIKHAADGALVKDVMQGLPFELTAAQQQAWREISLDMQDKKPMHRILQGDVGSGKTVISALALAKAVENGYQGCIMVPTEILAAQHFETLEQYLQPYGVRIALLTGGMRAKARRELLLNLELGLVDVVVGTHALLEEDVRFANLSLTVTDEQHRFGVEQRARLSNKSENAPDVLVMTATPIPRTLALTVYGDLDISVMKGRPPQRKPVRTLCYTDERRREVYAGLVRQVQAGRQAYVVCPLIEESDVLAVHSAERVYEELKRDFLQDIPCALLHGRLKGAEKDAIMSRFAAGELKVLVSTTVIEVGVNVPNATLMVIENAERFGLAQLHQLRGRVGRGSEQSYCVLLTGADSPEALARLNVLHESEDGFYLAEKDMEQRGAGQLFGLKQHGLPDLRIADIMRDVDVIAQVRQLAQAQLRTPEDWAEIRRLVEMQFGERFNMIFNS
;
A
#
# COMPACT_ATOMS: atom_id res chain seq x y z
N MET A 1 34.04 9.28 -14.13
CA MET A 1 33.06 9.83 -13.13
C MET A 1 33.32 9.08 -11.84
N TRP A 2 33.96 9.72 -10.88
CA TRP A 2 34.45 9.13 -9.63
C TRP A 2 33.35 8.43 -8.78
N TRP A 3 32.11 8.88 -8.81
CA TRP A 3 31.02 8.25 -8.02
C TRP A 3 30.61 6.84 -8.54
N LYS A 4 30.96 6.50 -9.77
CA LYS A 4 30.76 5.14 -10.32
C LYS A 4 31.94 4.21 -10.01
N GLU A 5 33.02 4.74 -9.46
CA GLU A 5 34.17 3.92 -9.11
C GLU A 5 33.83 2.93 -7.98
N PRO A 6 34.38 1.71 -8.03
CA PRO A 6 34.15 0.71 -6.99
C PRO A 6 34.62 1.23 -5.61
N VAL A 7 33.92 0.83 -4.54
CA VAL A 7 34.28 1.21 -3.16
C VAL A 7 35.71 0.80 -2.77
N THR A 8 36.32 -0.13 -3.49
CA THR A 8 37.73 -0.55 -3.27
C THR A 8 38.76 0.52 -3.57
N THR A 9 38.38 1.62 -4.24
CA THR A 9 39.26 2.78 -4.47
C THR A 9 39.45 3.60 -3.19
N LEU A 10 38.52 3.48 -2.21
CA LEU A 10 38.62 4.15 -0.93
C LEU A 10 39.70 3.50 -0.04
N LYS A 11 40.48 4.33 0.62
CA LYS A 11 41.55 3.88 1.51
C LYS A 11 41.00 2.99 2.65
N GLY A 12 41.54 1.77 2.73
CA GLY A 12 41.14 0.80 3.78
C GLY A 12 39.97 -0.07 3.44
N VAL A 13 39.39 -0.02 2.20
CA VAL A 13 38.40 -0.94 1.68
C VAL A 13 39.10 -2.01 0.85
N GLY A 14 39.45 -3.13 1.49
CA GLY A 14 39.96 -4.33 0.79
C GLY A 14 38.83 -5.25 0.35
N VAL A 15 39.16 -6.31 -0.40
CA VAL A 15 38.19 -7.26 -1.00
C VAL A 15 37.16 -7.82 0.02
N LYS A 16 37.61 -8.17 1.24
CA LYS A 16 36.73 -8.68 2.31
C LYS A 16 35.68 -7.64 2.75
N LYS A 17 36.10 -6.39 2.93
CA LYS A 17 35.21 -5.30 3.34
C LYS A 17 34.29 -4.86 2.21
N ALA A 18 34.75 -4.91 0.97
CA ALA A 18 33.92 -4.68 -0.20
C ALA A 18 32.79 -5.75 -0.32
N ALA A 19 33.07 -7.02 -0.01
CA ALA A 19 32.06 -8.06 0.05
C ALA A 19 31.01 -7.81 1.17
N GLU A 20 31.46 -7.30 2.32
CA GLU A 20 30.54 -6.93 3.43
C GLU A 20 29.69 -5.68 3.07
N LEU A 21 30.26 -4.71 2.33
CA LEU A 21 29.53 -3.56 1.78
C LEU A 21 28.52 -3.98 0.69
N ALA A 22 28.88 -4.93 -0.16
CA ALA A 22 27.99 -5.49 -1.17
C ALA A 22 26.73 -6.15 -0.55
N ALA A 23 26.84 -6.76 0.64
CA ALA A 23 25.70 -7.26 1.40
C ALA A 23 24.74 -6.14 1.88
N LEU A 24 25.17 -4.88 1.84
CA LEU A 24 24.36 -3.68 2.08
C LEU A 24 23.94 -2.97 0.77
N ASN A 25 24.16 -3.61 -0.38
CA ASN A 25 23.97 -3.04 -1.73
C ASN A 25 24.85 -1.80 -2.01
N ILE A 26 26.05 -1.75 -1.45
CA ILE A 26 27.03 -0.67 -1.65
C ILE A 26 28.16 -1.23 -2.50
N PHE A 27 28.21 -0.85 -3.77
CA PHE A 27 29.20 -1.32 -4.75
C PHE A 27 30.16 -0.18 -5.20
N SER A 28 29.63 1.04 -5.28
CA SER A 28 30.34 2.23 -5.75
C SER A 28 30.48 3.29 -4.65
N VAL A 29 31.36 4.27 -4.89
CA VAL A 29 31.52 5.44 -4.02
C VAL A 29 30.20 6.25 -3.94
N GLY A 30 29.45 6.32 -5.03
CA GLY A 30 28.13 6.94 -5.06
C GLY A 30 27.12 6.21 -4.18
N ASP A 31 27.07 4.86 -4.25
CA ASP A 31 26.17 4.08 -3.38
C ASP A 31 26.49 4.32 -1.90
N LEU A 32 27.75 4.50 -1.57
CA LEU A 32 28.16 4.79 -0.18
C LEU A 32 27.68 6.17 0.28
N LEU A 33 27.73 7.20 -0.57
CA LEU A 33 27.19 8.53 -0.28
C LEU A 33 25.66 8.55 -0.20
N GLU A 34 25.00 7.66 -0.92
CA GLU A 34 23.54 7.51 -0.88
C GLU A 34 23.07 6.48 0.15
N PHE A 35 24.00 5.87 0.90
CA PHE A 35 23.71 5.01 2.04
C PHE A 35 23.45 5.85 3.29
N TYR A 36 22.24 6.39 3.37
CA TYR A 36 21.85 7.29 4.45
C TYR A 36 21.79 6.57 5.81
N PRO A 37 22.09 7.29 6.93
CA PRO A 37 21.88 6.76 8.27
C PRO A 37 20.40 6.37 8.48
N ARG A 38 20.15 5.36 9.32
CA ARG A 38 18.78 4.94 9.63
C ARG A 38 17.93 6.12 10.12
N GLN A 39 16.65 6.16 9.78
CA GLN A 39 15.75 7.22 10.26
C GLN A 39 15.83 7.34 11.78
N GLY A 40 16.13 8.54 12.29
CA GLY A 40 16.26 8.81 13.72
C GLY A 40 17.55 8.33 14.39
N ALA A 41 18.47 7.70 13.65
CA ALA A 41 19.70 7.15 14.20
C ALA A 41 20.88 8.15 14.11
N TYR A 42 20.76 9.23 14.86
CA TYR A 42 21.84 10.18 15.09
C TYR A 42 22.10 10.31 16.57
N LEU A 43 23.36 10.44 16.92
CA LEU A 43 23.82 10.57 18.29
C LEU A 43 24.36 11.98 18.49
N ASP A 44 23.79 12.66 19.47
CA ASP A 44 24.28 13.98 19.86
C ASP A 44 25.19 13.83 21.08
N TYR A 45 26.49 13.85 20.85
CA TYR A 45 27.47 13.72 21.93
C TYR A 45 27.43 14.90 22.90
N ALA A 46 26.84 16.03 22.52
CA ALA A 46 26.66 17.17 23.43
C ALA A 46 25.50 16.92 24.42
N LYS A 47 24.63 15.94 24.15
CA LYS A 47 23.45 15.61 24.98
C LYS A 47 23.53 14.24 25.65
N LEU A 48 24.71 13.61 25.71
CA LEU A 48 24.89 12.38 26.48
C LEU A 48 24.74 12.67 27.98
N LYS A 49 23.73 12.07 28.59
CA LYS A 49 23.50 12.18 30.04
C LYS A 49 24.58 11.45 30.83
N THR A 50 24.86 11.92 31.99
CA THR A 50 25.58 11.17 33.02
C THR A 50 24.63 10.24 33.75
N ILE A 51 25.13 9.23 34.48
CA ILE A 51 24.29 8.28 35.24
C ILE A 51 23.43 9.02 36.27
N LYS A 52 23.91 10.10 36.84
CA LYS A 52 23.15 10.92 37.79
C LYS A 52 21.94 11.61 37.13
N GLU A 53 22.10 12.09 35.91
CA GLU A 53 21.08 12.83 35.13
C GLU A 53 20.01 11.92 34.48
N LEU A 54 20.15 10.60 34.57
CA LEU A 54 19.16 9.69 34.03
C LEU A 54 17.83 9.79 34.82
N ASP A 55 16.74 10.00 34.11
CA ASP A 55 15.40 9.96 34.67
C ASP A 55 14.94 8.51 34.87
N VAL A 56 14.27 8.25 35.99
CA VAL A 56 13.79 6.89 36.35
C VAL A 56 12.32 6.66 35.98
N ASP A 57 11.86 7.29 34.91
CA ASP A 57 10.49 7.31 34.41
C ASP A 57 10.15 6.19 33.40
N ASN A 58 11.05 5.20 33.26
CA ASN A 58 10.97 4.14 32.24
C ASN A 58 11.04 4.63 30.78
N SER A 59 11.45 5.87 30.56
CA SER A 59 11.74 6.37 29.21
C SER A 59 13.05 5.77 28.65
N LYS A 60 13.16 5.74 27.33
CA LYS A 60 14.37 5.31 26.64
C LYS A 60 15.37 6.47 26.60
N GLN A 61 16.52 6.30 27.21
CA GLN A 61 17.52 7.34 27.35
C GLN A 61 18.89 6.87 26.84
N ILE A 62 19.76 7.84 26.52
CA ILE A 62 21.10 7.60 25.98
C ILE A 62 22.12 8.22 26.95
N PHE A 63 23.12 7.44 27.33
CA PHE A 63 24.20 7.88 28.21
C PHE A 63 25.50 7.15 27.91
N LYS A 64 26.62 7.67 28.45
CA LYS A 64 27.93 7.03 28.36
C LYS A 64 28.37 6.51 29.72
N ALA A 65 28.97 5.34 29.74
CA ALA A 65 29.58 4.80 30.93
C ALA A 65 30.61 3.71 30.61
N THR A 66 31.49 3.43 31.54
CA THR A 66 32.57 2.44 31.41
C THR A 66 32.18 1.13 32.06
N VAL A 67 32.44 0.01 31.42
CA VAL A 67 32.18 -1.33 31.96
C VAL A 67 33.01 -1.55 33.23
N TYR A 68 32.33 -1.73 34.36
CA TYR A 68 32.94 -2.01 35.66
C TYR A 68 32.95 -3.49 35.99
N GLN A 69 31.83 -4.20 35.71
CA GLN A 69 31.72 -5.61 36.06
C GLN A 69 30.69 -6.32 35.15
N VAL A 70 30.98 -7.57 34.79
CA VAL A 70 30.05 -8.44 34.05
C VAL A 70 29.74 -9.66 34.92
N LYS A 71 28.44 -9.96 35.15
CA LYS A 71 27.98 -11.11 35.92
C LYS A 71 26.87 -11.86 35.19
N ASN A 72 26.88 -13.19 35.28
CA ASN A 72 25.77 -14.03 34.84
C ASN A 72 24.89 -14.38 36.03
N GLY A 73 23.59 -14.41 35.83
CA GLY A 73 22.64 -14.74 36.87
C GLY A 73 21.37 -15.42 36.33
N TYR A 74 20.53 -15.86 37.27
CA TYR A 74 19.24 -16.45 36.98
C TYR A 74 18.14 -15.63 37.66
N GLY A 75 17.11 -15.28 36.92
CA GLY A 75 15.93 -14.58 37.46
C GLY A 75 14.99 -15.50 38.22
N ALA A 76 13.98 -14.95 38.88
CA ALA A 76 12.96 -15.67 39.63
C ALA A 76 12.22 -16.77 38.80
N SER A 77 12.08 -16.57 37.50
CA SER A 77 11.50 -17.53 36.55
C SER A 77 12.51 -18.53 35.96
N ARG A 78 13.68 -18.72 36.59
CA ARG A 78 14.83 -19.52 36.08
C ARG A 78 15.35 -19.08 34.70
N ARG A 79 14.97 -17.93 34.19
CA ARG A 79 15.52 -17.39 32.94
C ARG A 79 16.92 -16.80 33.22
N SER A 80 17.90 -17.25 32.43
CA SER A 80 19.27 -16.74 32.53
C SER A 80 19.38 -15.34 31.96
N TYR A 81 20.12 -14.47 32.64
CA TYR A 81 20.47 -13.11 32.17
C TYR A 81 21.96 -12.82 32.39
N THR A 82 22.47 -11.83 31.66
CA THR A 82 23.79 -11.24 31.95
C THR A 82 23.56 -9.83 32.43
N SER A 83 24.10 -9.46 33.59
CA SER A 83 24.14 -8.10 34.11
C SER A 83 25.51 -7.49 33.90
N VAL A 84 25.54 -6.27 33.39
CA VAL A 84 26.75 -5.49 33.21
C VAL A 84 26.61 -4.24 34.07
N THR A 85 27.45 -4.13 35.09
CA THR A 85 27.53 -2.90 35.88
C THR A 85 28.45 -1.95 35.16
N VAL A 86 27.98 -0.75 34.93
CA VAL A 86 28.71 0.35 34.28
C VAL A 86 28.87 1.52 35.26
N ARG A 87 29.92 2.30 35.10
CA ARG A 87 30.21 3.47 35.92
C ARG A 87 30.58 4.69 35.09
N ASP A 88 30.29 5.85 35.59
CA ASP A 88 30.86 7.13 35.19
C ASP A 88 31.37 7.90 36.42
N GLU A 89 31.71 9.15 36.25
CA GLU A 89 32.16 10.04 37.35
C GLU A 89 31.05 10.33 38.38
N THR A 90 29.78 10.08 38.01
CA THR A 90 28.60 10.46 38.80
C THR A 90 27.93 9.29 39.54
N GLY A 91 28.27 8.04 39.16
CA GLY A 91 27.66 6.86 39.78
C GLY A 91 27.75 5.55 39.01
N TYR A 92 26.87 4.62 39.39
CA TYR A 92 26.77 3.27 38.82
C TYR A 92 25.37 3.02 38.29
N ALA A 93 25.31 2.26 37.17
CA ALA A 93 24.06 1.72 36.63
C ALA A 93 24.24 0.24 36.27
N THR A 94 23.17 -0.53 36.32
CA THR A 94 23.19 -1.96 35.97
C THR A 94 22.35 -2.22 34.74
N LEU A 95 22.97 -2.76 33.69
CA LEU A 95 22.36 -3.13 32.43
C LEU A 95 21.94 -4.60 32.47
N TYR A 96 20.72 -4.94 32.03
CA TYR A 96 20.23 -6.30 32.00
C TYR A 96 20.03 -6.78 30.57
N PHE A 97 20.68 -7.90 30.22
CA PHE A 97 20.62 -8.53 28.92
C PHE A 97 19.95 -9.90 29.02
N PHE A 98 18.95 -10.17 28.19
CA PHE A 98 18.20 -11.40 28.14
C PHE A 98 18.32 -12.07 26.77
N GLY A 99 18.02 -13.39 26.71
CA GLY A 99 18.04 -14.14 25.45
C GLY A 99 19.37 -14.12 24.71
N GLY A 100 19.33 -13.94 23.38
CA GLY A 100 20.56 -13.91 22.54
C GLY A 100 21.50 -12.76 22.82
N GLN A 101 21.03 -11.65 23.35
CA GLN A 101 21.86 -10.46 23.65
C GLN A 101 22.84 -10.70 24.81
N ARG A 102 22.56 -11.65 25.71
CA ARG A 102 23.46 -12.00 26.82
C ARG A 102 24.85 -12.46 26.35
N TYR A 103 24.93 -13.17 25.21
CA TYR A 103 26.21 -13.62 24.66
C TYR A 103 27.07 -12.46 24.15
N LYS A 104 26.44 -11.41 23.64
CA LYS A 104 27.14 -10.18 23.28
C LYS A 104 27.64 -9.44 24.51
N ALA A 105 26.82 -9.37 25.57
CA ALA A 105 27.17 -8.75 26.84
C ALA A 105 28.34 -9.44 27.56
N GLN A 106 28.43 -10.77 27.50
CA GLN A 106 29.52 -11.58 28.07
C GLN A 106 30.89 -11.28 27.42
N LYS A 107 30.91 -10.79 26.19
CA LYS A 107 32.14 -10.43 25.44
C LYS A 107 32.63 -9.02 25.72
N LEU A 108 31.87 -8.22 26.50
CA LEU A 108 32.30 -6.87 26.87
C LEU A 108 33.49 -6.93 27.80
N LYS A 109 34.55 -6.23 27.44
CA LYS A 109 35.78 -6.15 28.27
C LYS A 109 35.60 -5.10 29.37
N LEU A 110 36.23 -5.34 30.51
CA LEU A 110 36.32 -4.35 31.58
C LEU A 110 36.99 -3.07 31.07
N ASP A 111 36.68 -1.96 31.66
CA ASP A 111 37.17 -0.61 31.33
C ASP A 111 36.89 -0.16 29.86
N THR A 112 36.03 -0.88 29.14
CA THR A 112 35.56 -0.41 27.86
C THR A 112 34.51 0.67 28.07
N MET A 113 34.70 1.83 27.43
CA MET A 113 33.66 2.89 27.41
C MET A 113 32.56 2.50 26.44
N LEU A 114 31.32 2.52 26.92
CA LEU A 114 30.17 2.21 26.17
C LEU A 114 29.25 3.41 26.03
N GLN A 115 28.68 3.55 24.86
CA GLN A 115 27.42 4.27 24.72
C GLN A 115 26.27 3.29 24.94
N ILE A 116 25.33 3.69 25.75
CA ILE A 116 24.25 2.84 26.25
C ILE A 116 22.92 3.53 25.94
N THR A 117 22.05 2.80 25.26
CA THR A 117 20.67 3.22 25.04
C THR A 117 19.76 2.20 25.73
N GLY A 118 18.79 2.64 26.55
CA GLY A 118 17.89 1.72 27.22
C GLY A 118 16.83 2.42 28.06
N ARG A 119 15.88 1.63 28.58
CA ARG A 119 14.83 2.12 29.49
C ARG A 119 15.34 2.09 30.92
N VAL A 120 15.30 3.25 31.55
CA VAL A 120 15.86 3.45 32.91
C VAL A 120 14.74 3.32 33.94
N ARG A 121 15.01 2.52 34.99
CA ARG A 121 14.13 2.34 36.14
C ARG A 121 14.93 2.43 37.43
N GLN A 122 14.26 2.71 38.55
CA GLN A 122 14.87 2.60 39.86
C GLN A 122 15.15 1.13 40.20
N GLY A 123 16.40 0.78 40.41
CA GLY A 123 16.81 -0.51 40.92
C GLY A 123 16.95 -0.50 42.45
N ARG A 124 17.31 -1.64 43.07
CA ARG A 124 17.47 -1.74 44.55
C ARG A 124 18.62 -0.89 45.08
N THR A 125 19.72 -0.88 44.41
CA THR A 125 20.94 -0.17 44.81
C THR A 125 21.45 0.82 43.78
N THR A 126 21.18 0.57 42.51
CA THR A 126 21.64 1.41 41.37
C THR A 126 20.50 1.55 40.37
N LYS A 127 20.57 2.54 39.47
CA LYS A 127 19.65 2.64 38.35
C LYS A 127 19.78 1.38 37.51
N SER A 128 18.66 0.75 37.14
CA SER A 128 18.57 -0.42 36.29
C SER A 128 18.15 -0.05 34.89
N VAL A 129 18.79 -0.63 33.88
CA VAL A 129 18.50 -0.37 32.48
C VAL A 129 18.11 -1.65 31.78
N SER A 130 16.95 -1.64 31.14
CA SER A 130 16.39 -2.73 30.33
C SER A 130 16.26 -2.33 28.87
N GLU A 131 15.97 -3.29 27.98
CA GLU A 131 15.94 -3.07 26.52
C GLU A 131 17.24 -2.41 26.01
N VAL A 132 18.36 -2.95 26.47
CA VAL A 132 19.68 -2.32 26.35
C VAL A 132 20.25 -2.58 24.97
N ASP A 133 20.66 -1.51 24.31
CA ASP A 133 21.59 -1.53 23.16
C ASP A 133 22.90 -0.85 23.57
N VAL A 134 24.03 -1.51 23.30
CA VAL A 134 25.35 -1.01 23.66
C VAL A 134 26.28 -0.95 22.46
N GLN A 135 27.01 0.14 22.36
CA GLN A 135 28.06 0.31 21.36
C GLN A 135 29.35 0.71 22.07
N PRO A 136 30.50 0.01 21.84
CA PRO A 136 31.79 0.46 22.34
C PRO A 136 32.12 1.82 21.76
N LEU A 137 32.46 2.77 22.62
CA LEU A 137 33.03 4.05 22.24
C LEU A 137 34.56 3.89 22.18
N GLU A 138 35.16 4.14 21.02
CA GLU A 138 36.61 4.25 20.95
C GLU A 138 37.06 5.52 21.70
N GLN A 139 38.26 5.49 22.32
CA GLN A 139 38.72 6.56 23.22
C GLN A 139 38.75 7.97 22.59
N ASP A 140 38.80 8.06 21.26
CA ASP A 140 38.76 9.33 20.52
C ASP A 140 37.34 9.82 20.15
N GLU A 141 36.32 8.95 20.08
CA GLU A 141 34.99 9.33 19.70
C GLU A 141 34.24 10.15 20.78
N GLY A 142 34.61 10.00 22.04
CA GLY A 142 34.03 10.77 23.16
C GLY A 142 34.51 12.23 23.23
N LYS A 143 35.48 12.63 22.39
CA LYS A 143 36.04 14.00 22.35
C LYS A 143 35.49 14.83 21.19
N THR A 144 34.72 14.25 20.25
CA THR A 144 34.16 14.98 19.12
C THR A 144 32.78 15.55 19.52
N PRO A 145 32.67 16.83 19.84
CA PRO A 145 31.37 17.45 20.10
C PRO A 145 30.64 17.52 18.78
N GLY A 146 29.42 16.96 18.72
CA GLY A 146 28.59 17.06 17.54
C GLY A 146 27.59 15.91 17.36
N ILE A 147 26.80 16.02 16.32
CA ILE A 147 25.80 15.02 15.92
C ILE A 147 26.47 14.06 14.96
N VAL A 148 26.49 12.77 15.27
CA VAL A 148 27.12 11.74 14.44
C VAL A 148 26.09 10.72 13.93
N PRO A 149 26.24 10.21 12.69
CA PRO A 149 25.35 9.24 12.11
C PRO A 149 25.53 7.84 12.67
N VAL A 150 24.47 7.04 12.69
CA VAL A 150 24.48 5.60 12.95
C VAL A 150 23.99 4.85 11.72
N TYR A 151 24.87 4.06 11.12
CA TYR A 151 24.59 3.28 9.92
C TYR A 151 24.11 1.86 10.25
N ALA A 152 23.41 1.23 9.30
CA ALA A 152 23.20 -0.20 9.33
C ALA A 152 24.54 -0.91 9.08
N LEU A 153 24.81 -1.98 9.83
CA LEU A 153 26.06 -2.74 9.72
C LEU A 153 25.78 -4.16 9.20
N SER A 154 26.75 -4.71 8.47
CA SER A 154 26.77 -6.12 8.02
C SER A 154 28.13 -6.73 8.35
N GLY A 155 28.17 -8.00 8.69
CA GLY A 155 29.40 -8.74 8.98
C GLY A 155 30.24 -8.12 10.11
N ASN A 156 31.50 -7.83 9.80
CA ASN A 156 32.46 -7.22 10.73
C ASN A 156 32.68 -5.73 10.48
N LEU A 157 31.77 -5.06 9.75
CA LEU A 157 31.81 -3.61 9.57
C LEU A 157 31.57 -2.91 10.91
N THR A 158 32.25 -1.79 11.13
CA THR A 158 32.07 -0.94 12.31
C THR A 158 31.55 0.44 11.89
N GLN A 159 30.94 1.17 12.85
CA GLN A 159 30.52 2.56 12.63
C GLN A 159 31.72 3.43 12.19
N LYS A 160 32.91 3.22 12.78
CA LYS A 160 34.14 3.93 12.43
C LYS A 160 34.52 3.70 10.96
N ASN A 161 34.45 2.44 10.48
CA ASN A 161 34.74 2.14 9.08
C ASN A 161 33.86 2.97 8.14
N LEU A 162 32.54 2.90 8.34
CA LEU A 162 31.57 3.61 7.47
C LEU A 162 31.75 5.11 7.55
N ARG A 163 31.89 5.69 8.76
CA ARG A 163 32.09 7.13 8.93
C ARG A 163 33.37 7.61 8.24
N THR A 164 34.49 6.84 8.36
CA THR A 164 35.73 7.16 7.69
C THR A 164 35.62 7.15 6.18
N TRP A 165 34.99 6.11 5.62
CA TRP A 165 34.85 6.00 4.17
C TRP A 165 33.86 7.01 3.60
N VAL A 166 32.76 7.29 4.30
CA VAL A 166 31.79 8.35 3.92
C VAL A 166 32.49 9.73 3.96
N SER A 167 33.32 10.01 4.98
CA SER A 167 34.08 11.25 5.05
C SER A 167 35.03 11.41 3.88
N GLU A 168 35.72 10.33 3.49
CA GLU A 168 36.64 10.33 2.33
C GLU A 168 35.83 10.49 1.01
N ALA A 169 34.71 9.81 0.88
CA ALA A 169 33.81 9.95 -0.27
C ALA A 169 33.30 11.39 -0.39
N LEU A 170 32.90 12.04 0.71
CA LEU A 170 32.49 13.45 0.74
C LEU A 170 33.61 14.39 0.33
N ARG A 171 34.89 14.09 0.71
CA ARG A 171 36.02 14.88 0.27
C ARG A 171 36.23 14.82 -1.24
N LEU A 172 36.04 13.64 -1.85
CA LEU A 172 36.05 13.48 -3.31
C LEU A 172 34.85 14.21 -3.97
N ALA A 173 33.70 14.20 -3.35
CA ALA A 173 32.51 14.86 -3.84
C ALA A 173 32.57 16.39 -3.83
N ALA A 174 33.46 16.98 -3.01
CA ALA A 174 33.57 18.43 -2.88
C ALA A 174 34.06 19.14 -4.16
N GLU A 175 34.74 18.42 -5.04
CA GLU A 175 35.34 19.01 -6.25
C GLU A 175 34.40 18.94 -7.47
N ASP A 176 33.60 17.89 -7.60
CA ASP A 176 32.72 17.66 -8.80
C ASP A 176 31.54 16.76 -8.45
N LEU A 177 30.58 17.28 -7.72
CA LEU A 177 29.31 16.58 -7.48
C LEU A 177 28.21 17.16 -8.37
N PRO A 178 27.66 16.41 -9.34
CA PRO A 178 26.59 16.93 -10.18
C PRO A 178 25.31 17.17 -9.37
N GLU A 179 24.65 18.29 -9.65
CA GLU A 179 23.31 18.56 -9.10
C GLU A 179 22.31 17.60 -9.73
N SER A 180 21.39 17.11 -8.91
CA SER A 180 20.35 16.15 -9.25
C SER A 180 18.99 16.78 -9.49
N LEU A 181 18.86 18.10 -9.27
CA LEU A 181 17.64 18.87 -9.53
C LEU A 181 17.94 20.03 -10.49
N PRO A 182 16.97 20.46 -11.29
CA PRO A 182 17.11 21.68 -12.08
C PRO A 182 17.41 22.89 -11.19
N ALA A 183 18.33 23.75 -11.61
CA ALA A 183 18.77 24.92 -10.82
C ALA A 183 17.61 25.86 -10.46
N LYS A 184 16.61 25.99 -11.35
CA LYS A 184 15.37 26.75 -11.10
C LYS A 184 14.59 26.18 -9.92
N VAL A 185 14.47 24.86 -9.81
CA VAL A 185 13.74 24.17 -8.73
C VAL A 185 14.46 24.38 -7.40
N VAL A 186 15.80 24.20 -7.39
CA VAL A 186 16.62 24.42 -6.19
C VAL A 186 16.43 25.84 -5.64
N SER A 187 16.51 26.86 -6.50
CA SER A 187 16.35 28.26 -6.10
C SER A 187 14.91 28.60 -5.68
N GLN A 188 13.92 28.15 -6.43
CA GLN A 188 12.50 28.42 -6.15
C GLN A 188 12.04 27.82 -4.82
N CYS A 189 12.53 26.63 -4.49
CA CYS A 189 12.16 25.92 -3.26
C CYS A 189 13.13 26.20 -2.09
N ASN A 190 14.11 27.08 -2.27
CA ASN A 190 15.12 27.43 -1.25
C ASN A 190 15.79 26.17 -0.65
N LEU A 191 16.11 25.21 -1.50
CA LEU A 191 16.78 23.97 -1.10
C LEU A 191 18.28 24.17 -1.00
N PRO A 192 18.98 23.50 -0.06
CA PRO A 192 20.44 23.49 -0.06
C PRO A 192 20.95 22.77 -1.32
N ASP A 193 22.14 23.14 -1.80
CA ASP A 193 22.81 22.39 -2.86
C ASP A 193 23.08 20.93 -2.44
N ARG A 194 23.31 20.06 -3.42
CA ARG A 194 23.45 18.63 -3.18
C ARG A 194 24.62 18.28 -2.26
N TYR A 195 25.76 18.96 -2.42
CA TYR A 195 26.93 18.70 -1.58
C TYR A 195 26.69 19.09 -0.13
N THR A 196 26.17 20.30 0.12
CA THR A 196 25.81 20.76 1.46
C THR A 196 24.79 19.84 2.12
N ALA A 197 23.82 19.35 1.35
CA ALA A 197 22.83 18.40 1.86
C ALA A 197 23.47 17.04 2.21
N LEU A 198 24.34 16.47 1.33
CA LEU A 198 25.07 15.24 1.62
C LEU A 198 25.98 15.36 2.83
N LYS A 199 26.70 16.47 2.96
CA LYS A 199 27.53 16.74 4.12
C LYS A 199 26.69 16.72 5.40
N ASN A 200 25.53 17.42 5.41
CA ASN A 200 24.71 17.55 6.59
C ASN A 200 23.80 16.34 6.88
N ILE A 201 23.54 15.45 5.92
CA ILE A 201 22.85 14.20 6.23
C ILE A 201 23.79 13.15 6.85
N HIS A 202 25.08 13.22 6.53
CA HIS A 202 26.09 12.33 7.11
C HIS A 202 26.74 12.92 8.35
N PHE A 203 27.14 14.19 8.32
CA PHE A 203 27.82 14.88 9.41
C PHE A 203 27.16 16.24 9.65
N PRO A 204 26.01 16.27 10.31
CA PRO A 204 25.25 17.48 10.50
C PRO A 204 25.93 18.47 11.43
N GLU A 205 26.01 19.72 11.02
CA GLU A 205 26.52 20.82 11.84
C GLU A 205 25.54 21.19 12.97
N SER A 206 24.25 20.96 12.72
CA SER A 206 23.16 21.18 13.68
C SER A 206 21.95 20.31 13.35
N TRP A 207 21.02 20.17 14.29
CA TRP A 207 19.73 19.50 14.04
C TRP A 207 18.90 20.21 12.96
N GLU A 208 19.02 21.52 12.84
CA GLU A 208 18.37 22.31 11.79
C GLU A 208 18.99 22.00 10.41
N ALA A 209 20.33 21.97 10.31
CA ALA A 209 21.01 21.60 9.08
C ALA A 209 20.65 20.17 8.62
N LEU A 210 20.56 19.23 9.57
CA LEU A 210 20.09 17.87 9.30
C LEU A 210 18.66 17.85 8.77
N ARG A 211 17.76 18.63 9.37
CA ARG A 211 16.35 18.73 8.92
C ARG A 211 16.29 19.24 7.50
N ARG A 212 16.99 20.31 7.17
CA ARG A 212 17.04 20.88 5.81
C ARG A 212 17.65 19.92 4.80
N ALA A 213 18.69 19.17 5.17
CA ALA A 213 19.29 18.14 4.33
C ALA A 213 18.28 17.00 4.03
N LYS A 214 17.56 16.52 5.04
CA LYS A 214 16.50 15.52 4.85
C LYS A 214 15.37 16.04 3.95
N GLN A 215 14.90 17.24 4.17
CA GLN A 215 13.88 17.86 3.32
C GLN A 215 14.31 17.93 1.85
N ARG A 216 15.58 18.26 1.61
CA ARG A 216 16.15 18.28 0.26
C ARG A 216 16.09 16.93 -0.43
N PHE A 217 16.49 15.84 0.24
CA PHE A 217 16.50 14.51 -0.36
C PHE A 217 15.11 13.91 -0.48
N VAL A 218 14.21 14.17 0.47
CA VAL A 218 12.79 13.81 0.34
C VAL A 218 12.18 14.50 -0.88
N PHE A 219 12.43 15.79 -1.03
CA PHE A 219 11.96 16.55 -2.18
C PHE A 219 12.54 15.99 -3.50
N GLU A 220 13.86 15.71 -3.54
CA GLU A 220 14.54 15.18 -4.71
C GLU A 220 13.95 13.84 -5.16
N GLU A 221 13.83 12.86 -4.26
CA GLU A 221 13.27 11.54 -4.59
C GLU A 221 11.85 11.65 -5.12
N LEU A 222 11.01 12.44 -4.46
CA LEU A 222 9.61 12.61 -4.87
C LEU A 222 9.47 13.41 -6.17
N PHE A 223 10.30 14.44 -6.38
CA PHE A 223 10.28 15.23 -7.60
C PHE A 223 10.71 14.41 -8.81
N LEU A 224 11.81 13.68 -8.71
CA LEU A 224 12.29 12.82 -9.79
C LEU A 224 11.32 11.66 -10.07
N LEU A 225 10.69 11.11 -9.04
CA LEU A 225 9.63 10.12 -9.22
C LEU A 225 8.44 10.70 -9.99
N GLN A 226 7.95 11.89 -9.62
CA GLN A 226 6.85 12.55 -10.33
C GLN A 226 7.23 12.93 -11.77
N CYS A 227 8.44 13.39 -12.00
CA CYS A 227 8.94 13.66 -13.34
C CYS A 227 9.02 12.39 -14.19
N GLY A 228 9.48 11.28 -13.61
CA GLY A 228 9.51 9.98 -14.27
C GLY A 228 8.12 9.49 -14.69
N LEU A 229 7.14 9.61 -13.78
CA LEU A 229 5.73 9.27 -14.06
C LEU A 229 5.14 10.13 -15.18
N LEU A 230 5.40 11.44 -15.17
CA LEU A 230 4.93 12.37 -16.22
C LEU A 230 5.62 12.09 -17.57
N TYR A 231 6.91 11.76 -17.55
CA TYR A 231 7.65 11.39 -18.74
C TYR A 231 7.09 10.11 -19.37
N TYR A 232 6.83 9.08 -18.57
CA TYR A 232 6.21 7.84 -19.03
C TYR A 232 4.81 8.11 -19.59
N ARG A 233 4.00 8.91 -18.89
CA ARG A 233 2.67 9.32 -19.35
C ARG A 233 2.74 9.96 -20.75
N GLN A 234 3.69 10.87 -20.96
CA GLN A 234 3.86 11.51 -22.28
C GLN A 234 4.22 10.48 -23.35
N GLN A 235 5.17 9.59 -23.08
CA GLN A 235 5.56 8.57 -24.08
C GLN A 235 4.44 7.57 -24.39
N SER A 236 3.64 7.21 -23.39
CA SER A 236 2.51 6.29 -23.56
C SER A 236 1.35 6.91 -24.35
N HIS A 237 1.20 8.24 -24.27
CA HIS A 237 0.08 8.97 -24.87
C HIS A 237 0.42 9.62 -26.22
N ASP A 238 1.69 9.95 -26.49
CA ASP A 238 2.06 10.74 -27.68
C ASP A 238 2.05 9.93 -28.99
N ASN A 239 1.85 8.61 -28.97
CA ASN A 239 1.95 7.78 -30.17
C ASN A 239 0.62 7.41 -30.84
N ARG A 240 -0.55 7.67 -30.22
CA ARG A 240 -1.86 7.39 -30.82
C ARG A 240 -2.84 8.54 -30.53
N GLU A 241 -3.57 8.95 -31.56
CA GLU A 241 -4.68 9.87 -31.38
C GLU A 241 -5.82 9.16 -30.62
N GLY A 242 -6.36 9.85 -29.62
CA GLY A 242 -7.56 9.40 -28.90
C GLY A 242 -8.82 9.60 -29.73
N ILE A 243 -9.88 8.98 -29.30
CA ILE A 243 -11.20 9.08 -29.93
C ILE A 243 -11.97 10.22 -29.26
N LYS A 244 -12.26 11.28 -29.99
CA LYS A 244 -13.05 12.40 -29.50
C LYS A 244 -14.55 12.09 -29.57
N HIS A 245 -15.20 11.98 -28.44
CA HIS A 245 -16.67 11.85 -28.35
C HIS A 245 -17.35 13.21 -28.37
N ALA A 246 -18.58 13.27 -28.88
CA ALA A 246 -19.42 14.46 -28.83
C ALA A 246 -19.87 14.76 -27.38
N ALA A 247 -20.48 15.91 -27.16
CA ALA A 247 -21.18 16.22 -25.90
C ALA A 247 -22.33 15.22 -25.66
N ASP A 248 -22.78 15.13 -24.41
CA ASP A 248 -23.85 14.18 -24.01
C ASP A 248 -25.13 14.43 -24.81
N GLY A 249 -25.50 13.46 -25.62
CA GLY A 249 -26.66 13.51 -26.51
C GLY A 249 -27.94 12.93 -25.87
N ALA A 250 -28.81 12.35 -26.71
CA ALA A 250 -30.12 11.85 -26.29
C ALA A 250 -29.97 10.57 -25.46
N LEU A 251 -29.17 9.60 -25.91
CA LEU A 251 -29.03 8.32 -25.23
C LEU A 251 -28.54 8.48 -23.79
N VAL A 252 -27.47 9.27 -23.58
CA VAL A 252 -26.92 9.53 -22.24
C VAL A 252 -27.98 10.19 -21.33
N LYS A 253 -28.74 11.15 -21.86
CA LYS A 253 -29.79 11.85 -21.11
C LYS A 253 -30.95 10.92 -20.77
N ASP A 254 -31.39 10.10 -21.72
CA ASP A 254 -32.47 9.15 -21.53
C ASP A 254 -32.11 8.07 -20.49
N VAL A 255 -30.88 7.52 -20.57
CA VAL A 255 -30.36 6.60 -19.57
C VAL A 255 -30.32 7.27 -18.19
N MET A 256 -29.83 8.52 -18.10
CA MET A 256 -29.76 9.24 -16.83
C MET A 256 -31.14 9.51 -16.23
N GLN A 257 -32.12 9.87 -17.05
CA GLN A 257 -33.52 10.09 -16.60
C GLN A 257 -34.25 8.81 -16.22
N GLY A 258 -33.90 7.68 -16.87
CA GLY A 258 -34.48 6.39 -16.59
C GLY A 258 -33.90 5.64 -15.39
N LEU A 259 -32.91 6.19 -14.72
CA LEU A 259 -32.40 5.61 -13.48
C LEU A 259 -33.48 5.61 -12.38
N PRO A 260 -33.58 4.56 -11.55
CA PRO A 260 -34.57 4.49 -10.47
C PRO A 260 -34.25 5.40 -9.27
N PHE A 261 -33.23 6.27 -9.39
CA PHE A 261 -32.77 7.21 -8.37
C PHE A 261 -32.06 8.40 -9.03
N GLU A 262 -31.98 9.50 -8.32
CA GLU A 262 -31.18 10.64 -8.74
C GLU A 262 -29.70 10.44 -8.41
N LEU A 263 -28.82 10.92 -9.29
CA LEU A 263 -27.38 10.90 -9.04
C LEU A 263 -27.03 11.84 -7.89
N THR A 264 -26.23 11.36 -6.96
CA THR A 264 -25.66 12.21 -5.88
C THR A 264 -24.73 13.27 -6.46
N ALA A 265 -24.46 14.34 -5.70
CA ALA A 265 -23.53 15.39 -6.13
C ALA A 265 -22.15 14.85 -6.49
N ALA A 266 -21.64 13.85 -5.74
CA ALA A 266 -20.36 13.20 -6.02
C ALA A 266 -20.39 12.38 -7.31
N GLN A 267 -21.50 11.68 -7.61
CA GLN A 267 -21.68 10.95 -8.86
C GLN A 267 -21.80 11.92 -10.05
N GLN A 268 -22.55 13.02 -9.89
CA GLN A 268 -22.67 14.06 -10.92
C GLN A 268 -21.31 14.69 -11.23
N GLN A 269 -20.50 14.97 -10.21
CA GLN A 269 -19.16 15.52 -10.40
C GLN A 269 -18.23 14.52 -11.12
N ALA A 270 -18.23 13.25 -10.71
CA ALA A 270 -17.45 12.20 -11.37
C ALA A 270 -17.88 12.00 -12.83
N TRP A 271 -19.18 12.00 -13.10
CA TRP A 271 -19.70 11.94 -14.47
C TRP A 271 -19.24 13.14 -15.31
N ARG A 272 -19.33 14.34 -14.76
CA ARG A 272 -18.90 15.56 -15.48
C ARG A 272 -17.42 15.49 -15.85
N GLU A 273 -16.56 15.04 -14.95
CA GLU A 273 -15.13 14.88 -15.20
C GLU A 273 -14.86 13.85 -16.30
N ILE A 274 -15.50 12.69 -16.25
CA ILE A 274 -15.36 11.61 -17.24
C ILE A 274 -15.90 12.08 -18.59
N SER A 275 -17.09 12.70 -18.62
CA SER A 275 -17.70 13.17 -19.86
C SER A 275 -16.88 14.24 -20.55
N LEU A 276 -16.21 15.11 -19.80
CA LEU A 276 -15.31 16.14 -20.37
C LEU A 276 -14.03 15.51 -20.94
N ASP A 277 -13.42 14.56 -20.23
CA ASP A 277 -12.22 13.87 -20.71
C ASP A 277 -12.51 13.12 -22.03
N MET A 278 -13.64 12.41 -22.12
CA MET A 278 -14.05 11.73 -23.36
C MET A 278 -14.28 12.70 -24.54
N GLN A 279 -14.47 13.99 -24.28
CA GLN A 279 -14.62 15.02 -25.33
C GLN A 279 -13.27 15.59 -25.80
N ASP A 280 -12.17 15.24 -25.15
CA ASP A 280 -10.82 15.68 -25.57
C ASP A 280 -10.32 14.79 -26.73
N LYS A 281 -9.32 15.29 -27.45
CA LYS A 281 -8.56 14.51 -28.44
C LYS A 281 -7.56 13.53 -27.79
N LYS A 282 -7.21 13.79 -26.54
CA LYS A 282 -6.32 12.88 -25.78
C LYS A 282 -7.15 11.77 -25.15
N PRO A 283 -6.70 10.52 -25.23
CA PRO A 283 -7.42 9.43 -24.61
C PRO A 283 -7.53 9.64 -23.11
N MET A 284 -8.72 9.45 -22.56
CA MET A 284 -8.95 9.47 -21.11
C MET A 284 -8.22 8.31 -20.44
N HIS A 285 -7.46 8.59 -19.40
CA HIS A 285 -6.93 7.59 -18.48
C HIS A 285 -7.33 7.98 -17.08
N ARG A 286 -8.43 7.41 -16.56
CA ARG A 286 -9.03 7.87 -15.30
C ARG A 286 -9.36 6.72 -14.37
N ILE A 287 -9.08 6.92 -13.08
CA ILE A 287 -9.53 6.04 -12.00
C ILE A 287 -10.77 6.63 -11.33
N LEU A 288 -11.83 5.85 -11.27
CA LEU A 288 -13.05 6.14 -10.54
C LEU A 288 -13.01 5.42 -9.18
N GLN A 289 -12.75 6.19 -8.16
CA GLN A 289 -12.60 5.69 -6.81
C GLN A 289 -13.85 5.98 -5.98
N GLY A 290 -14.32 4.96 -5.27
CA GLY A 290 -15.48 5.13 -4.39
C GLY A 290 -15.71 3.89 -3.56
N ASP A 291 -16.29 4.07 -2.40
CA ASP A 291 -16.59 3.00 -1.46
C ASP A 291 -17.48 1.90 -2.08
N VAL A 292 -17.56 0.75 -1.44
CA VAL A 292 -18.45 -0.34 -1.88
C VAL A 292 -19.89 0.17 -1.92
N GLY A 293 -20.48 0.09 -3.13
CA GLY A 293 -21.85 0.55 -3.36
C GLY A 293 -22.03 2.05 -3.48
N SER A 294 -20.99 2.82 -3.75
CA SER A 294 -21.07 4.24 -4.10
C SER A 294 -21.72 4.51 -5.48
N GLY A 295 -21.99 3.46 -6.28
CA GLY A 295 -22.60 3.58 -7.60
C GLY A 295 -21.62 3.72 -8.76
N LYS A 296 -20.38 3.18 -8.65
CA LYS A 296 -19.40 3.17 -9.75
C LYS A 296 -19.95 2.59 -11.03
N THR A 297 -20.72 1.51 -10.94
CA THR A 297 -21.34 0.82 -12.09
C THR A 297 -22.28 1.73 -12.89
N VAL A 298 -23.00 2.64 -12.22
CA VAL A 298 -23.88 3.60 -12.91
C VAL A 298 -23.06 4.60 -13.74
N ILE A 299 -21.96 5.08 -13.20
CA ILE A 299 -21.07 6.00 -13.91
C ILE A 299 -20.42 5.30 -15.12
N SER A 300 -20.02 4.04 -14.96
CA SER A 300 -19.51 3.25 -16.10
C SER A 300 -20.60 2.97 -17.15
N ALA A 301 -21.85 2.78 -16.75
CA ALA A 301 -22.98 2.64 -17.68
C ALA A 301 -23.19 3.92 -18.52
N LEU A 302 -23.11 5.10 -17.88
CA LEU A 302 -23.19 6.38 -18.60
C LEU A 302 -22.02 6.58 -19.57
N ALA A 303 -20.79 6.19 -19.17
CA ALA A 303 -19.65 6.27 -20.07
C ALA A 303 -19.79 5.32 -21.27
N LEU A 304 -20.28 4.10 -21.07
CA LEU A 304 -20.58 3.16 -22.13
C LEU A 304 -21.69 3.68 -23.05
N ALA A 305 -22.77 4.25 -22.48
CA ALA A 305 -23.85 4.87 -23.26
C ALA A 305 -23.30 5.99 -24.16
N LYS A 306 -22.36 6.81 -23.64
CA LYS A 306 -21.71 7.87 -24.42
C LYS A 306 -20.87 7.31 -25.57
N ALA A 307 -20.11 6.24 -25.33
CA ALA A 307 -19.35 5.57 -26.39
C ALA A 307 -20.29 5.05 -27.51
N VAL A 308 -21.36 4.38 -27.13
CA VAL A 308 -22.37 3.81 -28.05
C VAL A 308 -23.10 4.91 -28.81
N GLU A 309 -23.48 6.00 -28.16
CA GLU A 309 -24.15 7.16 -28.79
C GLU A 309 -23.28 7.77 -29.92
N ASN A 310 -21.98 7.68 -29.79
CA ASN A 310 -21.03 8.15 -30.81
C ASN A 310 -20.68 7.08 -31.87
N GLY A 311 -21.35 5.92 -31.87
CA GLY A 311 -21.14 4.85 -32.86
C GLY A 311 -19.97 3.94 -32.56
N TYR A 312 -19.49 3.91 -31.32
CA TYR A 312 -18.36 3.09 -30.88
C TYR A 312 -18.81 1.94 -29.97
N GLN A 313 -17.89 1.00 -29.80
CA GLN A 313 -18.06 -0.10 -28.86
C GLN A 313 -17.35 0.19 -27.54
N GLY A 314 -17.87 -0.40 -26.45
CA GLY A 314 -17.24 -0.38 -25.14
C GLY A 314 -17.10 -1.78 -24.55
N CYS A 315 -16.17 -1.94 -23.61
CA CYS A 315 -16.07 -3.19 -22.86
C CYS A 315 -15.87 -2.95 -21.36
N ILE A 316 -16.37 -3.91 -20.55
CA ILE A 316 -16.07 -4.00 -19.12
C ILE A 316 -15.33 -5.30 -18.84
N MET A 317 -14.15 -5.21 -18.24
CA MET A 317 -13.37 -6.34 -17.77
C MET A 317 -13.45 -6.45 -16.24
N VAL A 318 -13.75 -7.64 -15.75
CA VAL A 318 -13.88 -7.97 -14.32
C VAL A 318 -13.12 -9.26 -13.99
N PRO A 319 -12.72 -9.47 -12.71
CA PRO A 319 -11.85 -10.60 -12.35
C PRO A 319 -12.52 -11.98 -12.34
N THR A 320 -13.83 -12.08 -12.22
CA THR A 320 -14.55 -13.38 -12.11
C THR A 320 -15.81 -13.43 -12.96
N GLU A 321 -16.23 -14.64 -13.33
CA GLU A 321 -17.43 -14.86 -14.13
C GLU A 321 -18.70 -14.42 -13.43
N ILE A 322 -18.76 -14.59 -12.10
CA ILE A 322 -19.93 -14.15 -11.30
C ILE A 322 -20.06 -12.62 -11.34
N LEU A 323 -18.95 -11.89 -11.20
CA LEU A 323 -18.96 -10.44 -11.36
C LEU A 323 -19.34 -10.01 -12.78
N ALA A 324 -18.86 -10.74 -13.78
CA ALA A 324 -19.21 -10.47 -15.17
C ALA A 324 -20.72 -10.62 -15.38
N ALA A 325 -21.32 -11.66 -14.86
CA ALA A 325 -22.77 -11.86 -14.91
C ALA A 325 -23.54 -10.74 -14.19
N GLN A 326 -23.10 -10.33 -13.00
CA GLN A 326 -23.73 -9.23 -12.24
C GLN A 326 -23.64 -7.88 -12.96
N HIS A 327 -22.45 -7.56 -13.53
CA HIS A 327 -22.31 -6.35 -14.34
C HIS A 327 -23.18 -6.42 -15.59
N PHE A 328 -23.22 -7.57 -16.25
CA PHE A 328 -24.05 -7.79 -17.42
C PHE A 328 -25.53 -7.52 -17.10
N GLU A 329 -26.09 -8.17 -16.07
CA GLU A 329 -27.49 -7.97 -15.64
C GLU A 329 -27.79 -6.50 -15.28
N THR A 330 -26.86 -5.84 -14.58
CA THR A 330 -27.00 -4.43 -14.18
C THR A 330 -27.00 -3.51 -15.40
N LEU A 331 -26.06 -3.73 -16.33
CA LEU A 331 -25.96 -2.92 -17.55
C LEU A 331 -27.15 -3.20 -18.49
N GLU A 332 -27.59 -4.44 -18.58
CA GLU A 332 -28.78 -4.81 -19.34
C GLU A 332 -30.01 -4.02 -18.85
N GLN A 333 -30.23 -3.96 -17.53
CA GLN A 333 -31.31 -3.17 -16.94
C GLN A 333 -31.21 -1.66 -17.27
N TYR A 334 -29.98 -1.09 -17.31
CA TYR A 334 -29.82 0.35 -17.54
C TYR A 334 -29.77 0.74 -19.01
N LEU A 335 -29.28 -0.10 -19.91
CA LEU A 335 -28.96 0.27 -21.28
C LEU A 335 -29.83 -0.40 -22.33
N GLN A 336 -30.29 -1.66 -22.10
CA GLN A 336 -31.12 -2.40 -23.07
C GLN A 336 -32.43 -1.70 -23.40
N PRO A 337 -33.18 -1.06 -22.45
CA PRO A 337 -34.40 -0.34 -22.77
C PRO A 337 -34.22 0.77 -23.82
N TYR A 338 -32.99 1.22 -24.01
CA TYR A 338 -32.62 2.29 -24.95
C TYR A 338 -31.97 1.73 -26.23
N GLY A 339 -32.07 0.42 -26.46
CA GLY A 339 -31.59 -0.22 -27.70
C GLY A 339 -30.12 -0.59 -27.75
N VAL A 340 -29.38 -0.48 -26.64
CA VAL A 340 -27.97 -0.88 -26.56
C VAL A 340 -27.87 -2.41 -26.48
N ARG A 341 -27.08 -3.01 -27.37
CA ARG A 341 -26.89 -4.46 -27.49
C ARG A 341 -25.71 -4.88 -26.61
N ILE A 342 -25.99 -5.62 -25.56
CA ILE A 342 -24.99 -6.04 -24.58
C ILE A 342 -24.74 -7.54 -24.68
N ALA A 343 -23.49 -7.98 -24.52
CA ALA A 343 -23.12 -9.38 -24.54
C ALA A 343 -22.17 -9.73 -23.38
N LEU A 344 -22.23 -11.00 -22.95
CA LEU A 344 -21.39 -11.56 -21.88
C LEU A 344 -20.38 -12.54 -22.50
N LEU A 345 -19.06 -12.32 -22.27
CA LEU A 345 -17.97 -13.19 -22.72
C LEU A 345 -17.23 -13.77 -21.52
N THR A 346 -17.38 -15.07 -21.28
CA THR A 346 -16.70 -15.80 -20.19
C THR A 346 -15.96 -17.02 -20.70
N GLY A 347 -14.99 -17.51 -19.92
CA GLY A 347 -14.19 -18.69 -20.28
C GLY A 347 -15.02 -19.98 -20.38
N GLY A 348 -16.14 -20.08 -19.62
CA GLY A 348 -17.03 -21.25 -19.61
C GLY A 348 -18.02 -21.34 -20.77
N MET A 349 -17.98 -20.43 -21.74
CA MET A 349 -18.92 -20.45 -22.86
C MET A 349 -18.73 -21.65 -23.79
N ARG A 350 -19.87 -22.18 -24.31
CA ARG A 350 -19.81 -23.21 -25.37
C ARG A 350 -19.17 -22.66 -26.65
N ALA A 351 -18.29 -23.44 -27.27
CA ALA A 351 -17.49 -23.01 -28.42
C ALA A 351 -18.32 -22.44 -29.59
N LYS A 352 -19.55 -22.93 -29.83
CA LYS A 352 -20.44 -22.40 -30.90
C LYS A 352 -20.93 -20.99 -30.53
N ALA A 353 -21.45 -20.81 -29.31
CA ALA A 353 -21.94 -19.51 -28.83
C ALA A 353 -20.81 -18.47 -28.75
N ARG A 354 -19.61 -18.89 -28.30
CA ARG A 354 -18.43 -18.02 -28.31
C ARG A 354 -18.09 -17.53 -29.73
N ARG A 355 -18.02 -18.44 -30.71
CA ARG A 355 -17.71 -18.06 -32.12
C ARG A 355 -18.73 -17.08 -32.69
N GLU A 356 -20.02 -17.31 -32.45
CA GLU A 356 -21.08 -16.43 -32.90
C GLU A 356 -20.98 -15.04 -32.24
N LEU A 357 -20.70 -14.98 -30.96
CA LEU A 357 -20.51 -13.73 -30.24
C LEU A 357 -19.28 -12.97 -30.75
N LEU A 358 -18.16 -13.63 -30.96
CA LEU A 358 -16.94 -13.00 -31.50
C LEU A 358 -17.15 -12.43 -32.90
N LEU A 359 -17.87 -13.14 -33.75
CA LEU A 359 -18.24 -12.66 -35.08
C LEU A 359 -19.14 -11.42 -34.97
N ASN A 360 -20.16 -11.45 -34.10
CA ASN A 360 -21.06 -10.31 -33.89
C ASN A 360 -20.31 -9.08 -33.33
N LEU A 361 -19.31 -9.29 -32.48
CA LEU A 361 -18.45 -8.23 -31.94
C LEU A 361 -17.59 -7.59 -33.03
N GLU A 362 -16.96 -8.41 -33.89
CA GLU A 362 -16.16 -7.97 -35.01
C GLU A 362 -16.98 -7.24 -36.11
N LEU A 363 -18.25 -7.62 -36.26
CA LEU A 363 -19.18 -6.96 -37.20
C LEU A 363 -19.87 -5.72 -36.62
N GLY A 364 -19.61 -5.35 -35.35
CA GLY A 364 -20.26 -4.21 -34.69
C GLY A 364 -21.74 -4.44 -34.36
N LEU A 365 -22.20 -5.71 -34.30
CA LEU A 365 -23.55 -6.07 -33.91
C LEU A 365 -23.74 -6.16 -32.40
N VAL A 366 -22.67 -6.03 -31.61
CA VAL A 366 -22.66 -5.90 -30.16
C VAL A 366 -22.03 -4.56 -29.82
N ASP A 367 -22.71 -3.75 -29.02
CA ASP A 367 -22.27 -2.41 -28.65
C ASP A 367 -21.39 -2.42 -27.38
N VAL A 368 -21.76 -3.26 -26.40
CA VAL A 368 -21.06 -3.39 -25.12
C VAL A 368 -20.81 -4.86 -24.82
N VAL A 369 -19.58 -5.20 -24.50
CA VAL A 369 -19.23 -6.55 -24.03
C VAL A 369 -18.74 -6.51 -22.58
N VAL A 370 -19.29 -7.38 -21.75
CA VAL A 370 -18.86 -7.63 -20.38
C VAL A 370 -18.12 -8.96 -20.35
N GLY A 371 -16.96 -9.01 -19.71
CA GLY A 371 -16.22 -10.27 -19.65
C GLY A 371 -15.13 -10.29 -18.61
N THR A 372 -14.45 -11.45 -18.53
CA THR A 372 -13.29 -11.66 -17.70
C THR A 372 -12.00 -11.48 -18.52
N HIS A 373 -10.90 -12.07 -18.06
CA HIS A 373 -9.65 -12.15 -18.85
C HIS A 373 -9.83 -12.77 -20.25
N ALA A 374 -10.94 -13.45 -20.51
CA ALA A 374 -11.29 -13.92 -21.86
C ALA A 374 -11.33 -12.79 -22.90
N LEU A 375 -11.57 -11.54 -22.49
CA LEU A 375 -11.49 -10.36 -23.36
C LEU A 375 -10.06 -10.07 -23.88
N LEU A 376 -9.05 -10.59 -23.22
CA LEU A 376 -7.63 -10.39 -23.58
C LEU A 376 -7.13 -11.39 -24.63
N GLU A 377 -7.89 -12.47 -24.91
CA GLU A 377 -7.50 -13.50 -25.87
C GLU A 377 -7.39 -12.92 -27.28
N GLU A 378 -6.45 -13.42 -28.08
CA GLU A 378 -6.10 -12.86 -29.38
C GLU A 378 -7.23 -12.93 -30.41
N ASP A 379 -8.13 -13.90 -30.26
CA ASP A 379 -9.30 -14.09 -31.14
C ASP A 379 -10.42 -13.06 -30.89
N VAL A 380 -10.37 -12.28 -29.81
CA VAL A 380 -11.34 -11.21 -29.54
C VAL A 380 -10.96 -9.96 -30.34
N ARG A 381 -11.79 -9.59 -31.30
CA ARG A 381 -11.64 -8.40 -32.14
C ARG A 381 -12.86 -7.52 -32.05
N PHE A 382 -12.63 -6.21 -31.97
CA PHE A 382 -13.69 -5.21 -31.97
C PHE A 382 -13.74 -4.52 -33.34
N ALA A 383 -14.94 -4.15 -33.78
CA ALA A 383 -15.11 -3.33 -34.97
C ALA A 383 -14.60 -1.90 -34.74
N ASN A 384 -14.92 -1.32 -33.56
CA ASN A 384 -14.60 0.08 -33.27
C ASN A 384 -14.61 0.37 -31.75
N LEU A 385 -13.63 -0.14 -31.01
CA LEU A 385 -13.53 0.01 -29.55
C LEU A 385 -13.04 1.42 -29.17
N SER A 386 -13.82 2.17 -28.38
CA SER A 386 -13.44 3.50 -27.87
C SER A 386 -13.34 3.61 -26.36
N LEU A 387 -13.94 2.68 -25.60
CA LEU A 387 -13.90 2.73 -24.14
C LEU A 387 -13.63 1.36 -23.55
N THR A 388 -12.65 1.31 -22.67
CA THR A 388 -12.34 0.15 -21.85
C THR A 388 -12.58 0.48 -20.37
N VAL A 389 -13.41 -0.31 -19.70
CA VAL A 389 -13.66 -0.19 -18.26
C VAL A 389 -13.08 -1.41 -17.56
N THR A 390 -12.34 -1.20 -16.48
CA THR A 390 -11.79 -2.30 -15.65
C THR A 390 -12.25 -2.13 -14.21
N ASP A 391 -12.88 -3.16 -13.63
CA ASP A 391 -13.28 -3.14 -12.22
C ASP A 391 -12.31 -3.96 -11.35
N GLU A 392 -12.13 -3.53 -10.09
CA GLU A 392 -11.19 -4.15 -9.12
C GLU A 392 -9.74 -4.21 -9.62
N GLN A 393 -9.20 -3.07 -9.99
CA GLN A 393 -7.87 -2.88 -10.62
C GLN A 393 -6.73 -3.66 -9.97
N HIS A 394 -6.73 -3.81 -8.64
CA HIS A 394 -5.65 -4.50 -7.91
C HIS A 394 -5.44 -5.96 -8.32
N ARG A 395 -6.34 -6.53 -9.11
CA ARG A 395 -6.26 -7.90 -9.65
C ARG A 395 -5.76 -7.98 -11.10
N PHE A 396 -5.56 -6.83 -11.75
CA PHE A 396 -5.10 -6.76 -13.14
C PHE A 396 -3.78 -5.99 -13.23
N GLY A 397 -2.77 -6.61 -13.86
CA GLY A 397 -1.49 -5.97 -14.11
C GLY A 397 -1.56 -4.86 -15.18
N VAL A 398 -0.55 -3.98 -15.21
CA VAL A 398 -0.39 -2.92 -16.22
C VAL A 398 -0.38 -3.52 -17.63
N GLU A 399 0.28 -4.65 -17.81
CA GLU A 399 0.39 -5.37 -19.09
C GLU A 399 -0.97 -5.82 -19.63
N GLN A 400 -1.88 -6.29 -18.76
CA GLN A 400 -3.21 -6.73 -19.18
C GLN A 400 -4.07 -5.58 -19.68
N ARG A 401 -3.98 -4.41 -19.05
CA ARG A 401 -4.66 -3.18 -19.50
C ARG A 401 -4.12 -2.72 -20.86
N ALA A 402 -2.80 -2.73 -21.02
CA ALA A 402 -2.16 -2.39 -22.28
C ALA A 402 -2.60 -3.33 -23.43
N ARG A 403 -2.71 -4.63 -23.16
CA ARG A 403 -3.22 -5.61 -24.14
C ARG A 403 -4.64 -5.30 -24.58
N LEU A 404 -5.53 -4.88 -23.66
CA LEU A 404 -6.90 -4.52 -23.99
C LEU A 404 -6.96 -3.23 -24.82
N SER A 405 -6.18 -2.20 -24.47
CA SER A 405 -6.07 -0.96 -25.23
C SER A 405 -5.45 -1.15 -26.62
N ASN A 406 -4.63 -2.18 -26.81
CA ASN A 406 -4.02 -2.51 -28.10
C ASN A 406 -4.97 -3.24 -29.08
N LYS A 407 -6.22 -3.53 -28.68
CA LYS A 407 -7.24 -4.14 -29.55
C LYS A 407 -7.96 -3.12 -30.45
N SER A 408 -7.62 -1.86 -30.36
CA SER A 408 -8.14 -0.77 -31.20
C SER A 408 -7.01 -0.10 -31.97
N GLU A 409 -7.29 0.39 -33.18
CA GLU A 409 -6.35 1.16 -33.99
C GLU A 409 -6.04 2.51 -33.33
N ASN A 410 -7.07 3.21 -32.86
CA ASN A 410 -6.94 4.42 -32.06
C ASN A 410 -6.82 4.05 -30.57
N ALA A 411 -6.25 4.95 -29.77
CA ALA A 411 -6.16 4.74 -28.34
C ALA A 411 -7.56 4.87 -27.70
N PRO A 412 -8.14 3.80 -27.13
CA PRO A 412 -9.43 3.89 -26.45
C PRO A 412 -9.29 4.62 -25.11
N ASP A 413 -10.37 5.23 -24.67
CA ASP A 413 -10.50 5.73 -23.31
C ASP A 413 -10.41 4.58 -22.29
N VAL A 414 -9.71 4.83 -21.18
CA VAL A 414 -9.50 3.84 -20.12
C VAL A 414 -10.12 4.38 -18.81
N LEU A 415 -11.16 3.70 -18.34
CA LEU A 415 -11.79 3.96 -17.05
C LEU A 415 -11.53 2.78 -16.11
N VAL A 416 -10.81 3.06 -15.04
CA VAL A 416 -10.52 2.05 -14.01
C VAL A 416 -11.39 2.30 -12.80
N MET A 417 -12.07 1.27 -12.30
CA MET A 417 -12.87 1.36 -11.08
C MET A 417 -12.16 0.65 -9.93
N THR A 418 -12.23 1.23 -8.73
CA THR A 418 -11.75 0.58 -7.51
C THR A 418 -12.68 0.83 -6.33
N ALA A 419 -12.92 -0.22 -5.55
CA ALA A 419 -13.64 -0.14 -4.28
C ALA A 419 -12.68 0.05 -3.09
N THR A 420 -11.36 -0.05 -3.30
CA THR A 420 -10.39 0.27 -2.25
C THR A 420 -10.26 1.79 -2.15
N PRO A 421 -10.62 2.39 -1.02
CA PRO A 421 -10.33 3.79 -0.80
C PRO A 421 -8.81 3.94 -0.61
N ILE A 422 -8.15 4.48 -1.61
CA ILE A 422 -6.74 4.84 -1.57
C ILE A 422 -6.69 6.34 -1.31
N PRO A 423 -5.96 6.84 -0.32
CA PRO A 423 -5.80 8.27 -0.14
C PRO A 423 -5.36 8.93 -1.45
N ARG A 424 -6.01 10.04 -1.78
CA ARG A 424 -5.84 10.72 -3.10
C ARG A 424 -4.37 10.94 -3.45
N THR A 425 -3.57 11.27 -2.47
CA THR A 425 -2.14 11.57 -2.65
C THR A 425 -1.34 10.33 -3.02
N LEU A 426 -1.63 9.20 -2.36
CA LEU A 426 -1.01 7.93 -2.70
C LEU A 426 -1.47 7.45 -4.08
N ALA A 427 -2.75 7.60 -4.38
CA ALA A 427 -3.28 7.25 -5.68
C ALA A 427 -2.59 8.03 -6.81
N LEU A 428 -2.33 9.33 -6.61
CA LEU A 428 -1.57 10.17 -7.54
C LEU A 428 -0.10 9.77 -7.69
N THR A 429 0.46 9.08 -6.71
CA THR A 429 1.85 8.60 -6.74
C THR A 429 1.96 7.20 -7.33
N VAL A 430 1.04 6.31 -6.96
CA VAL A 430 1.03 4.90 -7.40
C VAL A 430 0.49 4.77 -8.83
N TYR A 431 -0.50 5.60 -9.17
CA TYR A 431 -1.16 5.62 -10.48
C TYR A 431 -0.93 6.96 -11.18
N GLY A 432 0.31 7.41 -11.21
CA GLY A 432 0.69 8.74 -11.75
C GLY A 432 0.29 8.99 -13.21
N ASP A 433 -0.02 7.91 -13.94
CA ASP A 433 -0.55 7.91 -15.29
C ASP A 433 -2.07 8.15 -15.37
N LEU A 434 -2.82 8.02 -14.26
CA LEU A 434 -4.27 8.13 -14.22
C LEU A 434 -4.73 9.43 -13.55
N ASP A 435 -5.76 10.06 -14.11
CA ASP A 435 -6.51 11.11 -13.44
C ASP A 435 -7.51 10.48 -12.45
N ILE A 436 -7.90 11.19 -11.40
CA ILE A 436 -8.67 10.60 -10.30
C ILE A 436 -9.99 11.33 -10.10
N SER A 437 -11.08 10.57 -10.18
CA SER A 437 -12.42 10.99 -9.75
C SER A 437 -12.80 10.24 -8.47
N VAL A 438 -13.19 10.98 -7.42
CA VAL A 438 -13.50 10.41 -6.11
C VAL A 438 -14.99 10.58 -5.80
N MET A 439 -15.68 9.47 -5.58
CA MET A 439 -17.06 9.46 -5.12
C MET A 439 -17.11 9.24 -3.61
N LYS A 440 -17.18 10.34 -2.85
CA LYS A 440 -17.36 10.30 -1.39
C LYS A 440 -18.84 10.15 -1.03
N GLY A 441 -19.09 9.42 0.06
CA GLY A 441 -20.43 9.24 0.60
C GLY A 441 -21.16 8.03 0.05
N ARG A 442 -22.33 7.76 0.64
CA ARG A 442 -23.22 6.66 0.27
C ARG A 442 -24.52 7.19 -0.31
N PRO A 443 -25.19 6.43 -1.18
CA PRO A 443 -26.55 6.75 -1.60
C PRO A 443 -27.49 6.83 -0.39
N PRO A 444 -28.45 7.80 -0.36
CA PRO A 444 -29.26 8.10 0.82
C PRO A 444 -30.15 6.95 1.32
N GLN A 445 -30.42 5.95 0.49
CA GLN A 445 -31.33 4.84 0.81
C GLN A 445 -30.69 3.69 1.59
N ARG A 446 -29.37 3.70 1.85
CA ARG A 446 -28.68 2.61 2.56
C ARG A 446 -28.60 2.84 4.06
N LYS A 447 -29.07 1.84 4.83
CA LYS A 447 -28.89 1.82 6.28
C LYS A 447 -27.43 1.59 6.64
N PRO A 448 -26.88 2.30 7.64
CA PRO A 448 -25.53 2.07 8.11
C PRO A 448 -25.37 0.66 8.70
N VAL A 449 -24.23 0.02 8.46
CA VAL A 449 -23.90 -1.29 9.03
C VAL A 449 -23.43 -1.09 10.47
N ARG A 450 -24.14 -1.66 11.45
CA ARG A 450 -23.73 -1.59 12.86
C ARG A 450 -22.50 -2.47 13.09
N THR A 451 -21.39 -1.85 13.43
CA THR A 451 -20.15 -2.56 13.77
C THR A 451 -20.12 -2.82 15.28
N LEU A 452 -19.89 -4.08 15.69
CA LEU A 452 -19.79 -4.51 17.09
C LEU A 452 -18.44 -5.20 17.28
N CYS A 453 -17.78 -4.94 18.41
CA CYS A 453 -16.52 -5.57 18.75
C CYS A 453 -16.68 -6.36 20.06
N TYR A 454 -16.30 -7.64 20.04
CA TYR A 454 -16.38 -8.54 21.18
C TYR A 454 -15.08 -9.32 21.36
N THR A 455 -14.78 -9.69 22.61
CA THR A 455 -13.71 -10.63 22.93
C THR A 455 -14.14 -12.06 22.68
N ASP A 456 -13.18 -12.97 22.55
CA ASP A 456 -13.41 -14.41 22.34
C ASP A 456 -14.30 -15.05 23.42
N GLU A 457 -14.35 -14.49 24.63
CA GLU A 457 -15.25 -14.95 25.70
C GLU A 457 -16.73 -14.93 25.30
N ARG A 458 -17.12 -13.97 24.44
CA ARG A 458 -18.50 -13.82 23.97
C ARG A 458 -18.76 -14.50 22.63
N ARG A 459 -17.82 -15.27 22.11
CA ARG A 459 -17.91 -15.94 20.81
C ARG A 459 -19.16 -16.83 20.69
N ARG A 460 -19.49 -17.57 21.73
CA ARG A 460 -20.72 -18.39 21.75
C ARG A 460 -22.01 -17.57 21.65
N GLU A 461 -22.05 -16.41 22.27
CA GLU A 461 -23.21 -15.50 22.18
C GLU A 461 -23.36 -14.95 20.77
N VAL A 462 -22.23 -14.62 20.09
CA VAL A 462 -22.19 -14.16 18.70
C VAL A 462 -22.71 -15.24 17.77
N TYR A 463 -22.29 -16.49 17.94
CA TYR A 463 -22.78 -17.60 17.11
C TYR A 463 -24.26 -17.92 17.38
N ALA A 464 -24.71 -17.82 18.61
CA ALA A 464 -26.15 -17.92 18.90
C ALA A 464 -26.95 -16.78 18.23
N GLY A 465 -26.36 -15.57 18.16
CA GLY A 465 -26.91 -14.44 17.41
C GLY A 465 -26.97 -14.71 15.90
N LEU A 466 -25.92 -15.33 15.33
CA LEU A 466 -25.89 -15.76 13.94
C LEU A 466 -27.04 -16.74 13.63
N VAL A 467 -27.24 -17.75 14.46
CA VAL A 467 -28.34 -18.71 14.30
C VAL A 467 -29.70 -18.01 14.28
N ARG A 468 -29.94 -17.06 15.18
CA ARG A 468 -31.18 -16.27 15.21
C ARG A 468 -31.42 -15.49 13.91
N GLN A 469 -30.37 -14.87 13.35
CA GLN A 469 -30.46 -14.15 12.08
C GLN A 469 -30.81 -15.11 10.92
N VAL A 470 -30.19 -16.28 10.90
CA VAL A 470 -30.44 -17.30 9.87
C VAL A 470 -31.85 -17.88 9.98
N GLN A 471 -32.33 -18.14 11.21
CA GLN A 471 -33.71 -18.58 11.45
C GLN A 471 -34.74 -17.53 11.05
N ALA A 472 -34.37 -16.23 11.11
CA ALA A 472 -35.20 -15.15 10.57
C ALA A 472 -35.18 -15.04 9.03
N GLY A 473 -34.56 -16.02 8.34
CA GLY A 473 -34.47 -16.07 6.88
C GLY A 473 -33.31 -15.33 6.26
N ARG A 474 -32.37 -14.80 7.08
CA ARG A 474 -31.20 -14.04 6.61
C ARG A 474 -30.02 -14.95 6.29
N GLN A 475 -29.01 -14.38 5.62
CA GLN A 475 -27.76 -15.05 5.33
C GLN A 475 -26.60 -14.38 6.09
N ALA A 476 -25.55 -15.16 6.38
CA ALA A 476 -24.41 -14.69 7.14
C ALA A 476 -23.07 -15.13 6.52
N TYR A 477 -22.09 -14.27 6.66
CA TYR A 477 -20.67 -14.59 6.42
C TYR A 477 -19.95 -14.80 7.74
N VAL A 478 -19.01 -15.77 7.78
CA VAL A 478 -18.02 -15.93 8.84
C VAL A 478 -16.65 -15.94 8.18
N VAL A 479 -15.81 -14.97 8.49
CA VAL A 479 -14.52 -14.78 7.83
C VAL A 479 -13.38 -15.05 8.81
N CYS A 480 -12.44 -15.93 8.40
CA CYS A 480 -11.24 -16.27 9.14
C CYS A 480 -10.00 -15.64 8.48
N PRO A 481 -9.00 -15.17 9.26
CA PRO A 481 -7.80 -14.58 8.70
C PRO A 481 -6.92 -15.59 7.97
N LEU A 482 -6.16 -15.11 6.97
CA LEU A 482 -5.02 -15.83 6.44
C LEU A 482 -3.87 -15.76 7.47
N ILE A 483 -3.19 -16.89 7.69
CA ILE A 483 -2.00 -16.93 8.54
C ILE A 483 -0.80 -16.75 7.60
N GLU A 484 -0.05 -15.64 7.78
CA GLU A 484 1.03 -15.20 6.89
C GLU A 484 2.15 -16.25 6.65
N GLU A 485 2.28 -17.26 7.53
CA GLU A 485 3.34 -18.27 7.43
C GLU A 485 3.00 -19.46 6.52
N SER A 486 1.73 -19.73 6.18
CA SER A 486 1.34 -20.77 5.22
C SER A 486 -0.17 -20.75 4.93
N ASP A 487 -0.53 -20.81 3.65
CA ASP A 487 -1.91 -21.05 3.19
C ASP A 487 -2.53 -22.34 3.80
N VAL A 488 -1.69 -23.28 4.22
CA VAL A 488 -2.10 -24.53 4.87
C VAL A 488 -2.73 -24.27 6.23
N LEU A 489 -2.09 -23.44 7.06
CA LEU A 489 -2.55 -23.11 8.42
C LEU A 489 -3.83 -22.27 8.40
N ALA A 490 -3.96 -21.36 7.42
CA ALA A 490 -5.15 -20.55 7.25
C ALA A 490 -6.39 -21.38 6.89
N VAL A 491 -6.23 -22.34 5.98
CA VAL A 491 -7.30 -23.29 5.61
C VAL A 491 -7.71 -24.12 6.81
N HIS A 492 -6.76 -24.69 7.56
CA HIS A 492 -7.06 -25.45 8.78
C HIS A 492 -7.78 -24.63 9.86
N SER A 493 -7.48 -23.33 9.97
CA SER A 493 -8.21 -22.44 10.88
C SER A 493 -9.68 -22.27 10.46
N ALA A 494 -9.92 -22.03 9.18
CA ALA A 494 -11.28 -21.91 8.65
C ALA A 494 -12.06 -23.23 8.69
N GLU A 495 -11.40 -24.37 8.40
CA GLU A 495 -11.98 -25.71 8.54
C GLU A 495 -12.42 -25.97 9.98
N ARG A 496 -11.56 -25.64 10.96
CA ARG A 496 -11.89 -25.82 12.37
C ARG A 496 -13.10 -24.99 12.79
N VAL A 497 -13.17 -23.74 12.37
CA VAL A 497 -14.31 -22.86 12.67
C VAL A 497 -15.58 -23.40 11.98
N TYR A 498 -15.46 -23.88 10.74
CA TYR A 498 -16.58 -24.47 10.01
C TYR A 498 -17.12 -25.73 10.70
N GLU A 499 -16.24 -26.66 11.12
CA GLU A 499 -16.64 -27.89 11.82
C GLU A 499 -17.25 -27.60 13.21
N GLU A 500 -16.68 -26.63 13.95
CA GLU A 500 -17.25 -26.17 15.22
C GLU A 500 -18.68 -25.61 15.02
N LEU A 501 -18.84 -24.70 14.07
CA LEU A 501 -20.13 -24.10 13.76
C LEU A 501 -21.16 -25.15 13.32
N LYS A 502 -20.76 -26.06 12.45
CA LYS A 502 -21.62 -27.13 11.92
C LYS A 502 -22.08 -28.08 13.01
N ARG A 503 -21.16 -28.48 13.89
CA ARG A 503 -21.43 -29.43 14.98
C ARG A 503 -22.31 -28.81 16.08
N ASP A 504 -21.99 -27.57 16.51
CA ASP A 504 -22.52 -27.00 17.74
C ASP A 504 -23.70 -26.03 17.51
N PHE A 505 -23.81 -25.42 16.30
CA PHE A 505 -24.76 -24.34 16.02
C PHE A 505 -25.58 -24.49 14.75
N LEU A 506 -25.06 -25.14 13.70
CA LEU A 506 -25.66 -25.16 12.35
C LEU A 506 -26.07 -26.57 11.88
N GLN A 507 -26.45 -27.47 12.79
CA GLN A 507 -26.70 -28.88 12.50
C GLN A 507 -27.65 -29.10 11.29
N ASP A 508 -28.75 -28.32 11.23
CA ASP A 508 -29.78 -28.40 10.18
C ASP A 508 -29.77 -27.18 9.22
N ILE A 509 -28.75 -26.32 9.32
CA ILE A 509 -28.66 -25.11 8.52
C ILE A 509 -27.68 -25.32 7.36
N PRO A 510 -28.11 -25.10 6.10
CA PRO A 510 -27.22 -25.23 4.95
C PRO A 510 -26.07 -24.25 5.02
N CYS A 511 -24.84 -24.77 5.14
CA CYS A 511 -23.62 -23.98 5.20
C CYS A 511 -22.53 -24.57 4.29
N ALA A 512 -21.58 -23.75 3.89
CA ALA A 512 -20.44 -24.16 3.10
C ALA A 512 -19.15 -23.48 3.55
N LEU A 513 -18.01 -24.12 3.22
CA LEU A 513 -16.69 -23.58 3.43
C LEU A 513 -16.09 -23.15 2.09
N LEU A 514 -15.54 -21.93 2.03
CA LEU A 514 -14.90 -21.32 0.86
C LEU A 514 -13.46 -20.92 1.20
N HIS A 515 -12.49 -21.47 0.49
CA HIS A 515 -11.08 -21.15 0.73
C HIS A 515 -10.25 -21.13 -0.56
N GLY A 516 -9.04 -20.58 -0.50
CA GLY A 516 -8.17 -20.36 -1.65
C GLY A 516 -7.83 -21.62 -2.47
N ARG A 517 -7.76 -22.79 -1.83
CA ARG A 517 -7.36 -24.06 -2.46
C ARG A 517 -8.45 -24.75 -3.31
N LEU A 518 -9.70 -24.33 -3.19
CA LEU A 518 -10.77 -24.83 -4.06
C LEU A 518 -10.49 -24.42 -5.51
N LYS A 519 -10.87 -25.26 -6.46
CA LYS A 519 -10.82 -24.96 -7.88
C LYS A 519 -11.80 -23.82 -8.21
N GLY A 520 -11.53 -23.03 -9.26
CA GLY A 520 -12.38 -21.91 -9.66
C GLY A 520 -13.85 -22.29 -9.79
N ALA A 521 -14.14 -23.36 -10.55
CA ALA A 521 -15.51 -23.86 -10.75
C ALA A 521 -16.22 -24.27 -9.45
N GLU A 522 -15.50 -24.79 -8.45
CA GLU A 522 -16.06 -25.13 -7.14
C GLU A 522 -16.41 -23.88 -6.33
N LYS A 523 -15.53 -22.86 -6.38
CA LYS A 523 -15.77 -21.56 -5.75
C LYS A 523 -17.02 -20.90 -6.34
N ASP A 524 -17.11 -20.89 -7.66
CA ASP A 524 -18.24 -20.30 -8.39
C ASP A 524 -19.56 -21.04 -8.10
N ALA A 525 -19.53 -22.36 -8.01
CA ALA A 525 -20.70 -23.16 -7.63
C ALA A 525 -21.18 -22.86 -6.20
N ILE A 526 -20.25 -22.76 -5.23
CA ILE A 526 -20.61 -22.42 -3.84
C ILE A 526 -21.19 -21.01 -3.77
N MET A 527 -20.57 -20.05 -4.43
CA MET A 527 -21.02 -18.65 -4.43
C MET A 527 -22.37 -18.49 -5.11
N SER A 528 -22.62 -19.18 -6.21
CA SER A 528 -23.91 -19.17 -6.90
C SER A 528 -25.02 -19.72 -6.01
N ARG A 529 -24.80 -20.84 -5.32
CA ARG A 529 -25.77 -21.41 -4.36
C ARG A 529 -26.01 -20.48 -3.16
N PHE A 530 -24.98 -19.77 -2.69
CA PHE A 530 -25.12 -18.78 -1.64
C PHE A 530 -25.91 -17.56 -2.13
N ALA A 531 -25.64 -17.07 -3.33
CA ALA A 531 -26.38 -15.95 -3.93
C ALA A 531 -27.87 -16.33 -4.17
N ALA A 532 -28.16 -17.57 -4.58
CA ALA A 532 -29.50 -18.09 -4.72
C ALA A 532 -30.24 -18.31 -3.38
N GLY A 533 -29.57 -18.17 -2.23
CA GLY A 533 -30.15 -18.35 -0.91
C GLY A 533 -30.30 -19.81 -0.47
N GLU A 534 -29.77 -20.77 -1.23
CA GLU A 534 -29.72 -22.19 -0.87
C GLU A 534 -28.80 -22.44 0.35
N LEU A 535 -27.70 -21.73 0.40
CA LEU A 535 -26.79 -21.72 1.55
C LEU A 535 -27.11 -20.50 2.43
N LYS A 536 -27.20 -20.72 3.73
CA LYS A 536 -27.51 -19.67 4.71
C LYS A 536 -26.28 -19.09 5.39
N VAL A 537 -25.24 -19.91 5.57
CA VAL A 537 -23.98 -19.48 6.19
C VAL A 537 -22.82 -19.84 5.26
N LEU A 538 -21.95 -18.87 5.02
CA LEU A 538 -20.72 -19.07 4.27
C LEU A 538 -19.54 -18.79 5.20
N VAL A 539 -18.79 -19.85 5.55
CA VAL A 539 -17.51 -19.74 6.27
C VAL A 539 -16.41 -19.60 5.23
N SER A 540 -15.53 -18.62 5.37
CA SER A 540 -14.51 -18.40 4.36
C SER A 540 -13.22 -17.82 4.94
N THR A 541 -12.12 -18.02 4.21
CA THR A 541 -10.94 -17.17 4.32
C THR A 541 -11.17 -15.85 3.57
N THR A 542 -10.17 -14.98 3.40
CA THR A 542 -10.26 -13.66 2.73
C THR A 542 -10.77 -13.69 1.27
N VAL A 543 -11.05 -14.87 0.70
CA VAL A 543 -11.53 -15.03 -0.69
C VAL A 543 -12.87 -14.32 -0.97
N ILE A 544 -13.63 -13.92 0.07
CA ILE A 544 -14.90 -13.14 -0.08
C ILE A 544 -14.67 -11.68 -0.53
N GLU A 545 -13.43 -11.23 -0.64
CA GLU A 545 -13.12 -9.90 -1.20
C GLU A 545 -13.66 -9.70 -2.62
N VAL A 546 -14.04 -10.78 -3.32
CA VAL A 546 -14.65 -10.72 -4.67
C VAL A 546 -16.11 -10.28 -4.59
N GLY A 547 -16.45 -9.22 -5.29
CA GLY A 547 -17.61 -8.35 -5.27
C GLY A 547 -19.02 -8.92 -5.42
N VAL A 548 -19.30 -10.19 -5.09
CA VAL A 548 -20.63 -10.78 -5.24
C VAL A 548 -21.68 -10.06 -4.38
N ASN A 549 -22.75 -9.65 -5.01
CA ASN A 549 -23.85 -8.96 -4.34
C ASN A 549 -24.89 -9.96 -3.80
N VAL A 550 -25.01 -10.03 -2.47
CA VAL A 550 -26.02 -10.86 -1.79
C VAL A 550 -26.84 -9.96 -0.86
N PRO A 551 -27.98 -9.39 -1.34
CA PRO A 551 -28.76 -8.42 -0.55
C PRO A 551 -29.30 -8.98 0.77
N ASN A 552 -29.55 -10.30 0.83
CA ASN A 552 -30.07 -10.98 2.02
C ASN A 552 -28.97 -11.31 3.07
N ALA A 553 -27.70 -11.08 2.76
CA ALA A 553 -26.61 -11.24 3.73
C ALA A 553 -26.55 -10.01 4.66
N THR A 554 -27.06 -10.17 5.88
CA THR A 554 -27.20 -9.09 6.87
C THR A 554 -26.20 -9.19 8.02
N LEU A 555 -25.49 -10.30 8.14
CA LEU A 555 -24.52 -10.51 9.21
C LEU A 555 -23.15 -10.89 8.63
N MET A 556 -22.12 -10.17 9.10
CA MET A 556 -20.70 -10.48 8.89
C MET A 556 -20.07 -10.74 10.26
N VAL A 557 -19.51 -11.91 10.46
CA VAL A 557 -18.67 -12.22 11.64
C VAL A 557 -17.23 -12.37 11.17
N ILE A 558 -16.30 -11.66 11.80
CA ILE A 558 -14.88 -11.69 11.46
C ILE A 558 -14.11 -12.22 12.66
N GLU A 559 -13.53 -13.39 12.49
CA GLU A 559 -12.70 -14.08 13.49
C GLU A 559 -11.29 -13.48 13.54
N ASN A 560 -10.74 -13.33 14.76
CA ASN A 560 -9.41 -12.74 14.98
C ASN A 560 -9.22 -11.43 14.18
N ALA A 561 -10.17 -10.51 14.33
CA ALA A 561 -10.24 -9.27 13.57
C ALA A 561 -8.98 -8.41 13.69
N GLU A 562 -8.22 -8.55 14.77
CA GLU A 562 -6.93 -7.88 14.97
C GLU A 562 -5.86 -8.26 13.96
N ARG A 563 -6.03 -9.34 13.22
CA ARG A 563 -5.08 -9.78 12.17
C ARG A 563 -5.31 -9.13 10.82
N PHE A 564 -6.48 -8.52 10.61
CA PHE A 564 -6.83 -7.84 9.35
C PHE A 564 -6.38 -6.37 9.36
N GLY A 565 -6.14 -5.80 8.18
CA GLY A 565 -6.03 -4.37 7.98
C GLY A 565 -7.38 -3.67 8.11
N LEU A 566 -7.37 -2.39 8.51
CA LEU A 566 -8.62 -1.61 8.59
C LEU A 566 -9.31 -1.51 7.22
N ALA A 567 -8.53 -1.33 6.15
CA ALA A 567 -9.05 -1.31 4.79
C ALA A 567 -9.71 -2.64 4.40
N GLN A 568 -9.12 -3.78 4.76
CA GLN A 568 -9.70 -5.11 4.53
C GLN A 568 -10.99 -5.31 5.35
N LEU A 569 -10.98 -4.95 6.64
CA LEU A 569 -12.16 -5.01 7.50
C LEU A 569 -13.30 -4.14 6.94
N HIS A 570 -12.97 -2.96 6.42
CA HIS A 570 -13.95 -2.08 5.78
C HIS A 570 -14.54 -2.71 4.51
N GLN A 571 -13.74 -3.31 3.65
CA GLN A 571 -14.21 -4.03 2.46
C GLN A 571 -15.12 -5.20 2.82
N LEU A 572 -14.75 -6.00 3.84
CA LEU A 572 -15.57 -7.10 4.35
C LEU A 572 -16.89 -6.56 4.92
N ARG A 573 -16.87 -5.50 5.72
CA ARG A 573 -18.08 -4.82 6.21
C ARG A 573 -19.00 -4.38 5.06
N GLY A 574 -18.43 -3.90 3.97
CA GLY A 574 -19.17 -3.50 2.76
C GLY A 574 -19.84 -4.65 2.00
N ARG A 575 -19.57 -5.91 2.35
CA ARG A 575 -20.25 -7.08 1.75
C ARG A 575 -21.64 -7.31 2.32
N VAL A 576 -21.97 -6.74 3.47
CA VAL A 576 -23.31 -6.71 4.05
C VAL A 576 -23.91 -5.29 3.98
N GLY A 577 -25.21 -5.14 4.27
CA GLY A 577 -25.88 -3.83 4.19
C GLY A 577 -26.24 -3.41 2.76
N ARG A 578 -26.45 -4.36 1.87
CA ARG A 578 -26.87 -4.10 0.49
C ARG A 578 -28.37 -4.20 0.26
N GLY A 579 -29.11 -4.72 1.24
CA GLY A 579 -30.55 -4.80 1.26
C GLY A 579 -31.19 -3.68 2.10
N SER A 580 -32.52 -3.74 2.27
CA SER A 580 -33.30 -2.80 3.09
C SER A 580 -33.22 -3.07 4.60
N GLU A 581 -32.69 -4.22 5.00
CA GLU A 581 -32.63 -4.67 6.38
C GLU A 581 -31.43 -4.14 7.12
N GLN A 582 -31.56 -3.99 8.45
CA GLN A 582 -30.44 -3.63 9.30
C GLN A 582 -29.36 -4.72 9.28
N SER A 583 -28.15 -4.34 8.97
CA SER A 583 -27.01 -5.27 8.89
C SER A 583 -25.98 -5.02 9.99
N TYR A 584 -25.25 -6.06 10.33
CA TYR A 584 -24.30 -6.09 11.43
C TYR A 584 -22.94 -6.62 10.95
N CYS A 585 -21.87 -6.00 11.42
CA CYS A 585 -20.50 -6.50 11.28
C CYS A 585 -19.95 -6.74 12.69
N VAL A 586 -19.69 -7.99 13.02
CA VAL A 586 -19.20 -8.40 14.35
C VAL A 586 -17.73 -8.75 14.23
N LEU A 587 -16.90 -8.06 14.99
CA LEU A 587 -15.46 -8.27 15.09
C LEU A 587 -15.18 -9.08 16.35
N LEU A 588 -14.64 -10.29 16.21
CA LEU A 588 -14.16 -11.11 17.30
C LEU A 588 -12.64 -10.97 17.41
N THR A 589 -12.16 -10.69 18.62
CA THR A 589 -10.74 -10.51 18.89
C THR A 589 -10.29 -11.29 20.11
N GLY A 590 -9.16 -12.00 19.98
CA GLY A 590 -8.45 -12.62 21.08
C GLY A 590 -7.30 -11.78 21.63
N ALA A 591 -7.12 -10.55 21.11
CA ALA A 591 -6.02 -9.68 21.53
C ALA A 591 -6.39 -8.85 22.76
N ASP A 592 -5.54 -8.92 23.79
CA ASP A 592 -5.62 -8.08 25.00
C ASP A 592 -4.80 -6.78 24.87
N SER A 593 -4.17 -6.55 23.72
CA SER A 593 -3.32 -5.37 23.50
C SER A 593 -4.18 -4.12 23.31
N PRO A 594 -3.94 -3.05 24.09
CA PRO A 594 -4.66 -1.78 23.94
C PRO A 594 -4.57 -1.20 22.54
N GLU A 595 -3.46 -1.43 21.84
CA GLU A 595 -3.21 -0.97 20.47
C GLU A 595 -4.12 -1.68 19.45
N ALA A 596 -4.30 -3.00 19.59
CA ALA A 596 -5.19 -3.78 18.74
C ALA A 596 -6.66 -3.37 18.95
N LEU A 597 -7.09 -3.19 20.21
CA LEU A 597 -8.44 -2.72 20.52
C LEU A 597 -8.69 -1.30 20.02
N ALA A 598 -7.73 -0.38 20.19
CA ALA A 598 -7.83 0.99 19.67
C ALA A 598 -8.00 1.01 18.15
N ARG A 599 -7.30 0.12 17.45
CA ARG A 599 -7.43 -0.02 15.98
C ARG A 599 -8.82 -0.49 15.57
N LEU A 600 -9.37 -1.51 16.22
CA LEU A 600 -10.71 -2.00 15.91
C LEU A 600 -11.79 -0.97 16.23
N ASN A 601 -11.58 -0.12 17.27
CA ASN A 601 -12.49 0.97 17.60
C ASN A 601 -12.59 2.02 16.50
N VAL A 602 -11.53 2.28 15.75
CA VAL A 602 -11.59 3.21 14.59
C VAL A 602 -12.63 2.73 13.56
N LEU A 603 -12.73 1.41 13.33
CA LEU A 603 -13.74 0.84 12.43
C LEU A 603 -15.17 0.94 13.00
N HIS A 604 -15.31 0.92 14.32
CA HIS A 604 -16.57 1.11 15.02
C HIS A 604 -17.06 2.57 14.91
N GLU A 605 -16.15 3.53 15.01
CA GLU A 605 -16.45 4.98 15.04
C GLU A 605 -16.70 5.57 13.65
N SER A 606 -16.11 4.99 12.58
CA SER A 606 -16.20 5.55 11.23
C SER A 606 -16.70 4.54 10.21
N GLU A 607 -17.52 5.05 9.29
CA GLU A 607 -17.95 4.35 8.09
C GLU A 607 -17.26 4.87 6.81
N ASP A 608 -16.50 5.96 6.92
CA ASP A 608 -15.76 6.56 5.80
C ASP A 608 -14.54 5.70 5.46
N GLY A 609 -14.59 5.01 4.32
CA GLY A 609 -13.51 4.16 3.84
C GLY A 609 -12.20 4.90 3.60
N PHE A 610 -12.23 6.17 3.19
CA PHE A 610 -11.04 6.98 3.01
C PHE A 610 -10.35 7.30 4.34
N TYR A 611 -11.14 7.70 5.34
CA TYR A 611 -10.63 7.92 6.69
C TYR A 611 -10.02 6.65 7.29
N LEU A 612 -10.69 5.50 7.10
CA LEU A 612 -10.20 4.21 7.58
C LEU A 612 -8.90 3.80 6.88
N ALA A 613 -8.79 4.05 5.57
CA ALA A 613 -7.56 3.78 4.82
C ALA A 613 -6.41 4.68 5.29
N GLU A 614 -6.65 5.97 5.54
CA GLU A 614 -5.66 6.89 6.10
C GLU A 614 -5.17 6.40 7.47
N LYS A 615 -6.07 5.98 8.35
CA LYS A 615 -5.73 5.45 9.68
C LYS A 615 -4.99 4.12 9.62
N ASP A 616 -5.36 3.21 8.71
CA ASP A 616 -4.64 1.95 8.51
C ASP A 616 -3.19 2.21 8.05
N MET A 617 -3.02 3.19 7.18
CA MET A 617 -1.72 3.60 6.66
C MET A 617 -0.84 4.28 7.71
N GLU A 618 -1.41 5.14 8.57
CA GLU A 618 -0.69 5.73 9.70
C GLU A 618 -0.12 4.65 10.65
N GLN A 619 -0.85 3.56 10.84
CA GLN A 619 -0.49 2.50 11.79
C GLN A 619 0.46 1.44 11.21
N ARG A 620 0.28 1.04 9.95
CA ARG A 620 1.04 -0.06 9.32
C ARG A 620 2.18 0.39 8.42
N GLY A 621 2.16 1.63 7.96
CA GLY A 621 3.04 2.13 6.90
C GLY A 621 2.59 1.70 5.50
N ALA A 622 2.92 2.51 4.48
CA ALA A 622 2.49 2.30 3.10
C ALA A 622 3.00 0.98 2.48
N GLY A 623 4.17 0.50 2.91
CA GLY A 623 4.83 -0.65 2.31
C GLY A 623 4.13 -1.99 2.50
N GLN A 624 3.40 -2.17 3.60
CA GLN A 624 2.69 -3.43 3.89
C GLN A 624 1.27 -3.47 3.30
N LEU A 625 0.61 -2.32 3.16
CA LEU A 625 -0.80 -2.26 2.76
C LEU A 625 -1.04 -2.54 1.29
N PHE A 626 -0.13 -2.10 0.43
CA PHE A 626 -0.36 -2.13 -1.03
C PHE A 626 0.61 -3.05 -1.77
N GLY A 627 1.48 -3.79 -1.05
CA GLY A 627 2.49 -4.57 -1.74
C GLY A 627 3.23 -3.69 -2.76
N LEU A 628 3.71 -2.51 -2.35
CA LEU A 628 4.33 -1.52 -3.27
C LEU A 628 5.39 -2.15 -4.18
N LYS A 629 6.00 -3.26 -3.73
CA LYS A 629 6.87 -4.10 -4.56
C LYS A 629 6.15 -4.80 -5.72
N GLN A 630 4.83 -5.04 -5.59
CA GLN A 630 4.03 -5.65 -6.67
C GLN A 630 3.55 -4.62 -7.71
N HIS A 631 3.58 -3.32 -7.37
CA HIS A 631 3.14 -2.23 -8.24
C HIS A 631 4.30 -1.52 -8.95
N GLY A 632 5.53 -2.04 -8.84
CA GLY A 632 6.68 -1.53 -9.58
C GLY A 632 7.22 -0.17 -9.13
N LEU A 633 6.80 0.38 -7.98
CA LEU A 633 7.39 1.62 -7.45
C LEU A 633 8.82 1.37 -6.96
N PRO A 634 9.74 2.31 -7.20
CA PRO A 634 11.11 2.20 -6.70
C PRO A 634 11.13 2.24 -5.17
N ASP A 635 12.04 1.48 -4.57
CA ASP A 635 12.32 1.60 -3.14
C ASP A 635 12.86 3.02 -2.87
N LEU A 636 12.06 3.86 -2.22
CA LEU A 636 12.48 5.18 -1.75
C LEU A 636 13.46 5.02 -0.59
N ARG A 637 14.56 5.77 -0.62
CA ARG A 637 15.64 5.65 0.37
C ARG A 637 15.39 6.47 1.62
N ILE A 638 14.76 7.64 1.46
CA ILE A 638 14.56 8.61 2.54
C ILE A 638 13.14 9.15 2.60
N ALA A 639 12.49 9.33 1.45
CA ALA A 639 11.11 9.80 1.38
C ALA A 639 10.15 8.71 1.86
N ASP A 640 9.13 9.13 2.59
CA ASP A 640 8.00 8.29 3.00
C ASP A 640 6.74 8.89 2.39
N ILE A 641 6.16 8.20 1.42
CA ILE A 641 4.98 8.66 0.67
C ILE A 641 3.84 9.10 1.60
N MET A 642 3.79 8.54 2.81
CA MET A 642 2.74 8.82 3.78
C MET A 642 3.00 10.03 4.65
N ARG A 643 4.24 10.20 5.07
CA ARG A 643 4.64 11.32 5.91
C ARG A 643 4.84 12.59 5.11
N ASP A 644 5.22 12.43 3.84
CA ASP A 644 5.63 13.53 2.96
C ASP A 644 4.53 13.91 1.95
N VAL A 645 3.25 13.67 2.31
CA VAL A 645 2.06 13.93 1.48
C VAL A 645 2.02 15.37 0.94
N ASP A 646 2.32 16.34 1.80
CA ASP A 646 2.32 17.76 1.41
C ASP A 646 3.42 18.06 0.37
N VAL A 647 4.57 17.40 0.50
CA VAL A 647 5.69 17.51 -0.44
C VAL A 647 5.29 16.91 -1.80
N ILE A 648 4.57 15.78 -1.83
CA ILE A 648 4.11 15.15 -3.07
C ILE A 648 3.21 16.09 -3.87
N ALA A 649 2.26 16.76 -3.23
CA ALA A 649 1.38 17.71 -3.89
C ALA A 649 2.16 18.90 -4.50
N GLN A 650 3.11 19.43 -3.75
CA GLN A 650 3.99 20.51 -4.20
C GLN A 650 4.88 20.09 -5.38
N VAL A 651 5.57 18.96 -5.27
CA VAL A 651 6.50 18.49 -6.31
C VAL A 651 5.77 18.15 -7.61
N ARG A 652 4.54 17.63 -7.54
CA ARG A 652 3.72 17.35 -8.73
C ARG A 652 3.41 18.62 -9.52
N GLN A 653 2.97 19.69 -8.84
CA GLN A 653 2.70 20.96 -9.47
C GLN A 653 3.96 21.55 -10.12
N LEU A 654 5.09 21.46 -9.42
CA LEU A 654 6.37 21.92 -9.94
C LEU A 654 6.87 21.11 -11.12
N ALA A 655 6.75 19.78 -11.07
CA ALA A 655 7.12 18.89 -12.18
C ALA A 655 6.28 19.22 -13.43
N GLN A 656 4.96 19.39 -13.29
CA GLN A 656 4.09 19.80 -14.41
C GLN A 656 4.44 21.18 -14.97
N ALA A 657 4.85 22.11 -14.09
CA ALA A 657 5.23 23.46 -14.51
C ALA A 657 6.60 23.51 -15.21
N GLN A 658 7.52 22.61 -14.87
CA GLN A 658 8.87 22.54 -15.45
C GLN A 658 8.92 21.79 -16.79
N LEU A 659 8.01 20.84 -17.01
CA LEU A 659 8.00 19.98 -18.19
C LEU A 659 7.20 20.58 -19.34
N ARG A 660 7.65 21.73 -19.88
CA ARG A 660 6.93 22.49 -20.93
C ARG A 660 7.62 22.43 -22.29
N THR A 661 8.93 22.28 -22.34
CA THR A 661 9.71 22.30 -23.58
C THR A 661 10.41 20.96 -23.82
N PRO A 662 10.80 20.63 -25.07
CA PRO A 662 11.58 19.42 -25.36
C PRO A 662 12.93 19.38 -24.61
N GLU A 663 13.56 20.55 -24.39
CA GLU A 663 14.82 20.66 -23.65
C GLU A 663 14.61 20.31 -22.18
N ASP A 664 13.51 20.78 -21.54
CA ASP A 664 13.17 20.42 -20.16
C ASP A 664 13.00 18.88 -20.03
N TRP A 665 12.35 18.26 -21.01
CA TRP A 665 12.17 16.80 -21.03
C TRP A 665 13.50 16.05 -21.15
N ALA A 666 14.43 16.52 -21.98
CA ALA A 666 15.74 15.90 -22.15
C ALA A 666 16.58 15.99 -20.86
N GLU A 667 16.57 17.15 -20.19
CA GLU A 667 17.23 17.34 -18.89
C GLU A 667 16.66 16.39 -17.82
N ILE A 668 15.35 16.39 -17.67
CA ILE A 668 14.66 15.56 -16.66
C ILE A 668 14.90 14.07 -16.94
N ARG A 669 14.82 13.63 -18.18
CA ARG A 669 15.13 12.24 -18.54
C ARG A 669 16.51 11.83 -18.06
N ARG A 670 17.52 12.65 -18.29
CA ARG A 670 18.89 12.40 -17.84
C ARG A 670 18.99 12.30 -16.31
N LEU A 671 18.28 13.17 -15.58
CA LEU A 671 18.27 13.16 -14.12
C LEU A 671 17.54 11.93 -13.57
N VAL A 672 16.41 11.55 -14.14
CA VAL A 672 15.64 10.35 -13.79
C VAL A 672 16.44 9.06 -14.09
N GLU A 673 17.09 8.98 -15.24
CA GLU A 673 17.99 7.86 -15.59
C GLU A 673 19.19 7.78 -14.65
N MET A 674 19.72 8.90 -14.20
CA MET A 674 20.81 8.95 -13.24
C MET A 674 20.38 8.43 -11.86
N GLN A 675 19.15 8.77 -11.42
CA GLN A 675 18.63 8.39 -10.10
C GLN A 675 18.15 6.94 -10.04
N PHE A 676 17.40 6.49 -11.05
CA PHE A 676 16.74 5.20 -11.06
C PHE A 676 17.44 4.15 -11.95
N GLY A 677 18.31 4.56 -12.88
CA GLY A 677 19.07 3.68 -13.75
C GLY A 677 18.20 2.72 -14.57
N GLU A 678 18.64 1.46 -14.71
CA GLU A 678 17.88 0.41 -15.41
C GLU A 678 16.54 0.07 -14.72
N ARG A 679 16.41 0.37 -13.42
CA ARG A 679 15.16 0.21 -12.67
C ARG A 679 14.05 1.09 -13.21
N PHE A 680 14.38 2.23 -13.83
CA PHE A 680 13.42 3.09 -14.49
C PHE A 680 12.64 2.33 -15.57
N ASN A 681 13.34 1.61 -16.42
CA ASN A 681 12.72 0.83 -17.50
C ASN A 681 11.87 -0.34 -16.98
N MET A 682 12.27 -0.96 -15.85
CA MET A 682 11.45 -2.01 -15.23
C MET A 682 10.18 -1.47 -14.58
N ILE A 683 10.23 -0.26 -14.00
CA ILE A 683 9.09 0.36 -13.30
C ILE A 683 8.04 0.86 -14.29
N PHE A 684 8.47 1.38 -15.43
CA PHE A 684 7.61 2.07 -16.38
C PHE A 684 7.31 1.28 -17.65
N ASN A 685 8.00 0.15 -17.90
CA ASN A 685 7.75 -0.76 -19.03
C ASN A 685 7.12 -2.10 -18.59
N SER A 686 6.91 -2.33 -17.30
CA SER A 686 6.19 -3.46 -16.73
C SER A 686 4.75 -3.02 -16.37
#